data_485d87531b13b6e1c2668fce9350f79d
#
_entry.id   485d87531b13b6e1c2668fce9350f79d
#
_cell.length_a   1.000
_cell.length_b   1.000
_cell.length_c   1.000
_cell.angle_alpha   90.00
_cell.angle_beta   90.00
_cell.angle_gamma   90.00
#
_symmetry.space_group_name_H-M   'P 1'
#
loop_
_entity.id
_entity.type
_entity.pdbx_description
1 polymer ?
#
loop_
_entity_poly.entity_id
_entity_poly.type
_entity_poly.pdbx_seq_one_letter_code
_entity_poly.pdbx_strand_id
1 'polypeptide(L)'
;MTARPMKAIVLVKRFPKLSETFILNEILALETAGISLSIRYLQPPSDEIVHPDVSLVRAKAAPLGAGKLLSFFRRRPFSSLRVVLDALLSHGVGALTLCRQAASLAGAAQSDDADIIYAHFIDRPAAIARLASRLSGIPFAISAHAKDIYTTPPATLRRHLEAAAFTTTCSDQNAAYLKNIAPKAEIVRHYHGIDPATFAGARTPAGERAPLILSVGRLREKKGFNTLVAACGLLRARGVAFRCAIAGYGPEEASLRRQIAAAQLESFVLLTGKQPHQEIVRLMRDAAVFALPCRIDADGDRDGVPNVILEAMASGLPVVSTKISGVPEAVIHEETGLLVEPDDPAALAASLERFLRDPKLAGEFGERARARAVNAFASSANLPGLIADLRRRRRRRAVEVAYIVKGFPRLSESFITNEILVLESEGLSLSVYALKRGEKIAASAIRDMTGNVVYLPSLSSLXXXXAWLAQNIRPFVRPLFGLALKRPRSLVRTFRSAALMMRQYRSESGALKKVFLKEFLQAVWVADALHRDGGARHLHGHFCHGATTVTQFVSELTGIPFSFTAHAKDIYQKELNPGDLLTRKMRSARFVVTCTGANHQHLHERCGEIATSRVHTIYHGLDVSRFKPRPDAANDDLFRILSVGRHVDKKGFNTLIEACELLKSRGAEFICDIVGEEGEATSALKAQISKGGLDEIVRLCPPAPQAKLAAIYASSSLFALPCNVLENGDRDGIPNVLAEAMATALPIVTTPISGIPEIVEHDVNGLFVEPGDAAALADAIDLLMRDHARRARLGAEARRTIRLKFDSRQTTRRLHQLFTERDRAAAE
;
A
#
# COMPACT_ATOMS: atom_id res chain seq x y z
N MET A 1 -4.44 15.40 -16.90
CA MET A 1 -3.96 14.14 -17.49
C MET A 1 -3.89 13.10 -16.37
N THR A 2 -4.60 11.98 -16.56
CA THR A 2 -4.57 10.88 -15.57
C THR A 2 -3.15 10.30 -15.40
N ALA A 3 -2.83 9.83 -14.23
CA ALA A 3 -1.57 9.15 -13.93
C ALA A 3 -1.32 8.08 -15.00
N ARG A 4 -0.10 8.04 -15.53
CA ARG A 4 0.27 6.98 -16.45
C ARG A 4 0.10 5.62 -15.74
N PRO A 5 -0.73 4.73 -16.25
CA PRO A 5 -0.91 3.43 -15.61
C PRO A 5 0.41 2.65 -15.64
N MET A 6 0.69 1.91 -14.58
CA MET A 6 1.80 0.96 -14.56
C MET A 6 1.61 -0.02 -15.70
N LYS A 7 2.68 -0.32 -16.44
CA LYS A 7 2.65 -1.26 -17.56
C LYS A 7 3.41 -2.53 -17.21
N ALA A 8 2.79 -3.69 -17.40
CA ALA A 8 3.45 -4.98 -17.17
C ALA A 8 3.31 -5.90 -18.39
N ILE A 9 4.36 -6.60 -18.70
CA ILE A 9 4.30 -7.71 -19.67
C ILE A 9 4.14 -9.01 -18.89
N VAL A 10 3.08 -9.74 -19.18
CA VAL A 10 2.81 -11.07 -18.61
C VAL A 10 3.30 -12.11 -19.59
N LEU A 11 4.22 -12.97 -19.17
CA LEU A 11 4.74 -14.08 -19.98
C LEU A 11 4.17 -15.41 -19.48
N VAL A 12 3.49 -16.13 -20.34
CA VAL A 12 2.83 -17.41 -20.03
C VAL A 12 3.24 -18.49 -21.03
N LYS A 13 3.03 -19.76 -20.67
CA LYS A 13 3.26 -20.88 -21.59
C LYS A 13 2.23 -20.88 -22.73
N ARG A 14 0.95 -20.75 -22.40
CA ARG A 14 -0.20 -20.68 -23.34
C ARG A 14 -1.25 -19.73 -22.77
N PHE A 15 -1.96 -19.01 -23.63
CA PHE A 15 -3.09 -18.16 -23.23
C PHE A 15 -4.05 -17.94 -24.40
N PRO A 16 -5.35 -18.12 -24.19
CA PRO A 16 -6.00 -18.63 -22.97
C PRO A 16 -5.84 -20.16 -22.81
N LYS A 17 -6.07 -20.65 -21.58
CA LYS A 17 -6.03 -22.08 -21.28
C LYS A 17 -7.05 -22.40 -20.19
N LEU A 18 -7.98 -23.29 -20.47
CA LEU A 18 -9.13 -23.59 -19.62
C LEU A 18 -8.74 -24.05 -18.20
N SER A 19 -7.66 -24.84 -18.10
CA SER A 19 -7.21 -25.39 -16.80
C SER A 19 -6.38 -24.39 -15.95
N GLU A 20 -6.15 -23.17 -16.43
CA GLU A 20 -5.34 -22.16 -15.75
C GLU A 20 -6.15 -20.89 -15.43
N THR A 21 -7.36 -21.08 -14.91
CA THR A 21 -8.31 -20.02 -14.53
C THR A 21 -7.69 -19.00 -13.57
N PHE A 22 -6.76 -19.43 -12.72
CA PHE A 22 -6.07 -18.56 -11.78
C PHE A 22 -5.26 -17.45 -12.49
N ILE A 23 -4.65 -17.76 -13.65
CA ILE A 23 -3.93 -16.77 -14.46
C ILE A 23 -4.92 -15.75 -15.02
N LEU A 24 -6.06 -16.21 -15.53
CA LEU A 24 -7.12 -15.35 -16.04
C LEU A 24 -7.63 -14.39 -14.96
N ASN A 25 -7.98 -14.94 -13.79
CA ASN A 25 -8.47 -14.15 -12.65
C ASN A 25 -7.46 -13.09 -12.21
N GLU A 26 -6.17 -13.47 -12.18
CA GLU A 26 -5.08 -12.56 -11.82
C GLU A 26 -4.94 -11.43 -12.86
N ILE A 27 -4.99 -11.76 -14.16
CA ILE A 27 -4.94 -10.77 -15.24
C ILE A 27 -6.09 -9.76 -15.11
N LEU A 28 -7.33 -10.25 -14.93
CA LEU A 28 -8.51 -9.39 -14.77
C LEU A 28 -8.40 -8.47 -13.55
N ALA A 29 -7.89 -9.00 -12.45
CA ALA A 29 -7.68 -8.20 -11.24
C ALA A 29 -6.60 -7.12 -11.42
N LEU A 30 -5.51 -7.45 -12.10
CA LEU A 30 -4.45 -6.48 -12.40
C LEU A 30 -4.98 -5.35 -13.29
N GLU A 31 -5.80 -5.68 -14.30
CA GLU A 31 -6.43 -4.69 -15.17
C GLU A 31 -7.43 -3.81 -14.41
N THR A 32 -8.20 -4.42 -13.50
CA THR A 32 -9.16 -3.71 -12.64
C THR A 32 -8.42 -2.72 -11.72
N ALA A 33 -7.23 -3.10 -11.26
CA ALA A 33 -6.37 -2.24 -10.44
C ALA A 33 -5.66 -1.14 -11.25
N GLY A 34 -5.97 -0.99 -12.55
CA GLY A 34 -5.41 0.06 -13.39
C GLY A 34 -4.01 -0.24 -13.94
N ILE A 35 -3.57 -1.50 -13.91
CA ILE A 35 -2.30 -1.90 -14.54
C ILE A 35 -2.57 -2.23 -16.01
N SER A 36 -1.84 -1.56 -16.91
CA SER A 36 -1.94 -1.84 -18.36
C SER A 36 -1.09 -3.07 -18.67
N LEU A 37 -1.72 -4.11 -19.20
CA LEU A 37 -1.06 -5.38 -19.46
C LEU A 37 -0.85 -5.63 -20.96
N SER A 38 0.23 -6.34 -21.29
CA SER A 38 0.38 -7.03 -22.58
C SER A 38 0.80 -8.48 -22.29
N ILE A 39 0.18 -9.42 -22.98
CA ILE A 39 0.40 -10.86 -22.74
C ILE A 39 1.27 -11.43 -23.87
N ARG A 40 2.30 -12.18 -23.49
CA ARG A 40 3.13 -12.92 -24.45
C ARG A 40 3.09 -14.40 -24.08
N TYR A 41 2.81 -15.25 -25.05
CA TYR A 41 2.74 -16.70 -24.83
C TYR A 41 3.77 -17.44 -25.71
N LEU A 42 4.25 -18.59 -25.19
CA LEU A 42 5.28 -19.39 -25.85
C LEU A 42 4.70 -20.34 -26.89
N GLN A 43 3.48 -20.81 -26.68
CA GLN A 43 2.79 -21.77 -27.54
C GLN A 43 1.34 -21.29 -27.76
N PRO A 44 0.78 -21.52 -28.95
CA PRO A 44 -0.62 -21.11 -29.20
C PRO A 44 -1.60 -21.84 -28.29
N PRO A 45 -2.78 -21.28 -28.08
CA PRO A 45 -3.84 -21.95 -27.34
C PRO A 45 -4.23 -23.26 -28.02
N SER A 46 -4.59 -24.26 -27.24
CA SER A 46 -4.93 -25.60 -27.72
C SER A 46 -6.34 -26.03 -27.34
N ASP A 47 -7.00 -25.27 -26.42
CA ASP A 47 -8.33 -25.65 -25.94
C ASP A 47 -9.39 -25.05 -26.84
N GLU A 48 -10.32 -25.91 -27.34
CA GLU A 48 -11.48 -25.49 -28.13
C GLU A 48 -12.50 -24.72 -27.27
N ILE A 49 -12.63 -25.11 -26.01
CA ILE A 49 -13.50 -24.45 -25.04
C ILE A 49 -12.65 -23.51 -24.19
N VAL A 50 -13.02 -22.23 -24.15
CA VAL A 50 -12.35 -21.22 -23.33
C VAL A 50 -13.29 -20.70 -22.25
N HIS A 51 -12.73 -20.20 -21.16
CA HIS A 51 -13.52 -19.59 -20.07
C HIS A 51 -14.24 -18.33 -20.62
N PRO A 52 -15.53 -18.12 -20.29
CA PRO A 52 -16.26 -16.95 -20.79
C PRO A 52 -15.56 -15.62 -20.50
N ASP A 53 -14.96 -15.47 -19.31
CA ASP A 53 -14.31 -14.24 -18.86
C ASP A 53 -13.05 -13.87 -19.66
N VAL A 54 -12.58 -14.74 -20.56
CA VAL A 54 -11.48 -14.39 -21.50
C VAL A 54 -11.90 -13.19 -22.37
N SER A 55 -13.19 -13.06 -22.67
CA SER A 55 -13.73 -11.92 -23.43
C SER A 55 -13.62 -10.58 -22.67
N LEU A 56 -13.45 -10.61 -21.36
CA LEU A 56 -13.30 -9.42 -20.51
C LEU A 56 -11.86 -8.90 -20.47
N VAL A 57 -10.88 -9.71 -20.92
CA VAL A 57 -9.46 -9.33 -20.90
C VAL A 57 -9.19 -8.25 -21.95
N ARG A 58 -8.72 -7.10 -21.53
CA ARG A 58 -8.40 -5.95 -22.39
C ARG A 58 -6.99 -6.05 -22.98
N ALA A 59 -6.09 -6.77 -22.32
CA ALA A 59 -4.71 -6.94 -22.72
C ALA A 59 -4.58 -7.66 -24.04
N LYS A 60 -3.74 -7.14 -24.94
CA LYS A 60 -3.42 -7.83 -26.21
C LYS A 60 -2.51 -9.03 -25.95
N ALA A 61 -2.96 -10.20 -26.37
CA ALA A 61 -2.17 -11.43 -26.30
C ALA A 61 -1.53 -11.72 -27.67
N ALA A 62 -0.24 -12.02 -27.66
CA ALA A 62 0.51 -12.29 -28.88
C ALA A 62 1.58 -13.38 -28.64
N PRO A 63 1.92 -14.14 -29.68
CA PRO A 63 2.98 -15.13 -29.56
C PRO A 63 4.34 -14.45 -29.31
N LEU A 64 5.18 -15.11 -28.55
CA LEU A 64 6.55 -14.67 -28.37
C LEU A 64 7.41 -15.21 -29.51
N GLY A 65 7.68 -14.37 -30.49
CA GLY A 65 8.49 -14.72 -31.66
C GLY A 65 9.99 -14.78 -31.39
N ALA A 66 10.78 -14.80 -32.47
CA ALA A 66 12.24 -14.75 -32.41
C ALA A 66 12.72 -13.29 -32.54
N GLY A 67 13.36 -12.77 -31.52
CA GLY A 67 13.88 -11.40 -31.52
C GLY A 67 15.26 -11.25 -32.16
N LYS A 68 15.60 -10.03 -32.56
CA LYS A 68 16.90 -9.66 -33.15
C LYS A 68 17.93 -9.42 -32.03
N LEU A 69 18.60 -10.47 -31.59
CA LEU A 69 19.60 -10.39 -30.52
C LEU A 69 20.74 -9.39 -30.88
N LEU A 70 21.08 -9.29 -32.17
CA LEU A 70 22.14 -8.41 -32.66
C LEU A 70 21.91 -6.93 -32.33
N SER A 71 20.64 -6.50 -32.29
CA SER A 71 20.30 -5.11 -31.93
C SER A 71 20.68 -4.77 -30.49
N PHE A 72 20.67 -5.76 -29.61
CA PHE A 72 21.08 -5.58 -28.21
C PHE A 72 22.62 -5.57 -28.07
N PHE A 73 23.34 -6.32 -28.92
CA PHE A 73 24.81 -6.28 -28.96
C PHE A 73 25.32 -4.87 -29.31
N ARG A 74 24.65 -4.16 -30.22
CA ARG A 74 25.00 -2.78 -30.58
C ARG A 74 24.81 -1.79 -29.43
N ARG A 75 23.76 -2.00 -28.60
CA ARG A 75 23.40 -1.07 -27.53
C ARG A 75 24.01 -1.42 -26.18
N ARG A 76 24.18 -2.72 -25.88
CA ARG A 76 24.63 -3.25 -24.59
C ARG A 76 25.51 -4.48 -24.79
N PRO A 77 26.73 -4.34 -25.36
CA PRO A 77 27.57 -5.48 -25.74
C PRO A 77 27.87 -6.43 -24.57
N PHE A 78 28.28 -5.88 -23.42
CA PHE A 78 28.66 -6.69 -22.25
C PHE A 78 27.46 -7.48 -21.69
N SER A 79 26.30 -6.86 -21.61
CA SER A 79 25.07 -7.54 -21.14
C SER A 79 24.66 -8.62 -22.11
N SER A 80 24.75 -8.37 -23.41
CA SER A 80 24.39 -9.35 -24.45
C SER A 80 25.32 -10.56 -24.42
N LEU A 81 26.63 -10.32 -24.29
CA LEU A 81 27.61 -11.40 -24.15
C LEU A 81 27.32 -12.27 -22.92
N ARG A 82 27.06 -11.63 -21.76
CA ARG A 82 26.70 -12.35 -20.52
C ARG A 82 25.42 -13.19 -20.69
N VAL A 83 24.44 -12.68 -21.43
CA VAL A 83 23.19 -13.40 -21.70
C VAL A 83 23.46 -14.65 -22.54
N VAL A 84 24.30 -14.55 -23.58
CA VAL A 84 24.67 -15.70 -24.44
C VAL A 84 25.42 -16.73 -23.59
N LEU A 85 26.45 -16.33 -22.86
CA LEU A 85 27.22 -17.24 -21.99
C LEU A 85 26.33 -17.94 -20.94
N ASP A 86 25.43 -17.19 -20.29
CA ASP A 86 24.50 -17.76 -19.31
C ASP A 86 23.56 -18.79 -19.97
N ALA A 87 23.06 -18.49 -21.17
CA ALA A 87 22.19 -19.41 -21.92
C ALA A 87 22.92 -20.68 -22.32
N LEU A 88 24.16 -20.56 -22.82
CA LEU A 88 24.99 -21.71 -23.20
C LEU A 88 25.26 -22.61 -22.00
N LEU A 89 25.65 -22.03 -20.88
CA LEU A 89 25.97 -22.78 -19.65
C LEU A 89 24.76 -23.45 -19.04
N SER A 90 23.56 -22.93 -19.25
CA SER A 90 22.34 -23.43 -18.61
C SER A 90 21.47 -24.30 -19.52
N HIS A 91 21.54 -24.16 -20.83
CA HIS A 91 20.61 -24.82 -21.75
C HIS A 91 21.27 -25.48 -22.98
N GLY A 92 22.58 -25.46 -23.08
CA GLY A 92 23.33 -26.17 -24.15
C GLY A 92 22.77 -25.85 -25.55
N VAL A 93 22.34 -26.88 -26.26
CA VAL A 93 21.83 -26.79 -27.66
C VAL A 93 20.61 -25.86 -27.78
N GLY A 94 19.81 -25.73 -26.72
CA GLY A 94 18.63 -24.86 -26.70
C GLY A 94 18.93 -23.37 -26.47
N ALA A 95 20.19 -23.01 -26.21
CA ALA A 95 20.63 -21.67 -25.86
C ALA A 95 20.23 -20.57 -26.88
N LEU A 96 20.40 -20.88 -28.16
CA LEU A 96 20.11 -19.92 -29.23
C LEU A 96 18.62 -19.55 -29.27
N THR A 97 17.75 -20.56 -29.17
CA THR A 97 16.29 -20.34 -29.13
C THR A 97 15.92 -19.51 -27.90
N LEU A 98 16.48 -19.84 -26.75
CA LEU A 98 16.24 -19.10 -25.50
C LEU A 98 16.69 -17.64 -25.65
N CYS A 99 17.87 -17.38 -26.19
CA CYS A 99 18.38 -16.02 -26.41
C CYS A 99 17.49 -15.22 -27.37
N ARG A 100 17.00 -15.86 -28.46
CA ARG A 100 16.11 -15.20 -29.43
C ARG A 100 14.75 -14.88 -28.79
N GLN A 101 14.21 -15.77 -27.95
CA GLN A 101 12.98 -15.53 -27.22
C GLN A 101 13.17 -14.42 -26.17
N ALA A 102 14.30 -14.40 -25.46
CA ALA A 102 14.64 -13.35 -24.50
C ALA A 102 14.79 -11.99 -25.19
N ALA A 103 15.41 -11.95 -26.38
CA ALA A 103 15.55 -10.71 -27.16
C ALA A 103 14.18 -10.21 -27.64
N SER A 104 13.29 -11.13 -28.05
CA SER A 104 11.92 -10.79 -28.43
C SER A 104 11.16 -10.16 -27.25
N LEU A 105 11.22 -10.80 -26.09
CA LEU A 105 10.57 -10.29 -24.86
C LEU A 105 11.15 -8.95 -24.43
N ALA A 106 12.47 -8.81 -24.47
CA ALA A 106 13.16 -7.55 -24.12
C ALA A 106 12.75 -6.43 -25.08
N GLY A 107 12.65 -6.72 -26.38
CA GLY A 107 12.20 -5.77 -27.38
C GLY A 107 10.76 -5.34 -27.15
N ALA A 108 9.87 -6.30 -26.90
CA ALA A 108 8.47 -6.02 -26.59
C ALA A 108 8.35 -5.19 -25.31
N ALA A 109 9.10 -5.52 -24.26
CA ALA A 109 9.07 -4.80 -22.99
C ALA A 109 9.56 -3.34 -23.16
N GLN A 110 10.55 -3.10 -24.00
CA GLN A 110 11.01 -1.75 -24.31
C GLN A 110 10.00 -0.99 -25.19
N SER A 111 9.42 -1.65 -26.19
CA SER A 111 8.43 -1.05 -27.10
C SER A 111 7.15 -0.67 -26.36
N ASP A 112 6.66 -1.54 -25.48
CA ASP A 112 5.47 -1.29 -24.67
C ASP A 112 5.78 -0.33 -23.51
N ASP A 113 7.05 0.02 -23.32
CA ASP A 113 7.57 0.83 -22.21
C ASP A 113 7.13 0.23 -20.87
N ALA A 114 7.34 -1.07 -20.71
CA ALA A 114 6.93 -1.83 -19.54
C ALA A 114 7.75 -1.45 -18.30
N ASP A 115 7.10 -1.50 -17.15
CA ASP A 115 7.71 -1.22 -15.84
C ASP A 115 8.21 -2.50 -15.18
N ILE A 116 7.64 -3.67 -15.56
CA ILE A 116 8.04 -4.98 -15.04
C ILE A 116 7.66 -6.07 -16.04
N ILE A 117 8.45 -7.15 -16.05
CA ILE A 117 8.16 -8.41 -16.75
C ILE A 117 7.65 -9.39 -15.70
N TYR A 118 6.45 -9.96 -15.86
CA TYR A 118 5.86 -10.88 -14.92
C TYR A 118 5.67 -12.24 -15.56
N ALA A 119 6.48 -13.22 -15.13
CA ALA A 119 6.52 -14.55 -15.74
C ALA A 119 5.74 -15.56 -14.87
N HIS A 120 4.72 -16.19 -15.45
CA HIS A 120 4.10 -17.37 -14.85
C HIS A 120 4.91 -18.61 -15.16
N PHE A 121 5.20 -19.37 -14.13
CA PHE A 121 6.01 -20.60 -14.08
C PHE A 121 7.51 -20.30 -13.98
N ILE A 122 8.15 -20.95 -12.99
CA ILE A 122 9.57 -20.73 -12.67
C ILE A 122 10.55 -21.48 -13.59
N ASP A 123 10.04 -22.31 -14.49
CA ASP A 123 10.87 -23.05 -15.46
C ASP A 123 11.21 -22.16 -16.68
N ARG A 124 10.85 -22.56 -17.89
CA ARG A 124 11.21 -21.87 -19.15
C ARG A 124 10.76 -20.39 -19.21
N PRO A 125 9.54 -19.99 -18.80
CA PRO A 125 9.17 -18.57 -18.78
C PRO A 125 10.09 -17.71 -17.90
N ALA A 126 10.46 -18.18 -16.70
CA ALA A 126 11.37 -17.45 -15.82
C ALA A 126 12.78 -17.35 -16.43
N ALA A 127 13.26 -18.39 -17.12
CA ALA A 127 14.54 -18.33 -17.80
C ALA A 127 14.54 -17.23 -18.87
N ILE A 128 13.48 -17.16 -19.68
CA ILE A 128 13.32 -16.13 -20.73
C ILE A 128 13.23 -14.74 -20.11
N ALA A 129 12.41 -14.57 -19.05
CA ALA A 129 12.22 -13.30 -18.36
C ALA A 129 13.53 -12.80 -17.73
N ARG A 130 14.31 -13.70 -17.12
CA ARG A 130 15.60 -13.39 -16.52
C ARG A 130 16.61 -12.86 -17.55
N LEU A 131 16.72 -13.52 -18.69
CA LEU A 131 17.60 -13.08 -19.76
C LEU A 131 17.09 -11.78 -20.42
N ALA A 132 15.77 -11.65 -20.61
CA ALA A 132 15.15 -10.43 -21.15
C ALA A 132 15.36 -9.23 -20.22
N SER A 133 15.26 -9.44 -18.91
CA SER A 133 15.55 -8.43 -17.89
C SER A 133 16.99 -7.90 -18.02
N ARG A 134 17.96 -8.79 -18.21
CA ARG A 134 19.36 -8.41 -18.40
C ARG A 134 19.59 -7.60 -19.69
N LEU A 135 18.88 -7.95 -20.78
CA LEU A 135 18.97 -7.23 -22.06
C LEU A 135 18.31 -5.86 -21.98
N SER A 136 17.12 -5.78 -21.40
CA SER A 136 16.30 -4.55 -21.38
C SER A 136 16.62 -3.62 -20.22
N GLY A 137 17.06 -4.16 -19.07
CA GLY A 137 17.19 -3.44 -17.80
C GLY A 137 15.86 -3.30 -17.04
N ILE A 138 14.81 -3.98 -17.51
CA ILE A 138 13.49 -3.96 -16.88
C ILE A 138 13.45 -5.11 -15.86
N PRO A 139 13.06 -4.88 -14.59
CA PRO A 139 13.01 -5.96 -13.60
C PRO A 139 11.98 -7.02 -13.97
N PHE A 140 12.15 -8.23 -13.45
CA PHE A 140 11.17 -9.29 -13.65
C PHE A 140 10.76 -9.90 -12.30
N ALA A 141 9.51 -10.39 -12.25
CA ALA A 141 8.94 -11.14 -11.14
C ALA A 141 8.46 -12.49 -11.67
N ILE A 142 8.32 -13.45 -10.76
CA ILE A 142 7.91 -14.83 -11.09
C ILE A 142 6.66 -15.18 -10.27
N SER A 143 5.67 -15.81 -10.94
CA SER A 143 4.59 -16.56 -10.28
C SER A 143 4.94 -18.04 -10.41
N ALA A 144 5.35 -18.66 -9.31
CA ALA A 144 5.82 -20.04 -9.27
C ALA A 144 4.70 -20.96 -8.75
N HIS A 145 4.48 -22.07 -9.46
CA HIS A 145 3.39 -22.99 -9.18
C HIS A 145 3.95 -24.37 -8.80
N ALA A 146 3.18 -25.17 -8.06
CA ALA A 146 3.70 -26.42 -7.48
C ALA A 146 4.43 -27.31 -8.50
N LYS A 147 3.81 -27.57 -9.66
CA LYS A 147 4.47 -28.41 -10.69
C LYS A 147 5.87 -27.94 -11.03
N ASP A 148 6.01 -26.67 -11.45
CA ASP A 148 7.32 -26.15 -11.90
C ASP A 148 8.31 -25.95 -10.74
N ILE A 149 7.81 -25.78 -9.52
CA ILE A 149 8.65 -25.71 -8.31
C ILE A 149 9.32 -27.07 -8.06
N TYR A 150 8.52 -28.15 -8.06
CA TYR A 150 9.02 -29.46 -7.60
C TYR A 150 9.67 -30.27 -8.73
N THR A 151 9.43 -29.94 -10.02
CA THR A 151 10.04 -30.63 -11.16
C THR A 151 11.24 -29.89 -11.77
N THR A 152 11.58 -28.70 -11.27
CA THR A 152 12.75 -27.92 -11.75
C THR A 152 13.95 -28.18 -10.81
N PRO A 153 15.14 -28.46 -11.36
CA PRO A 153 16.32 -28.69 -10.53
C PRO A 153 16.63 -27.53 -9.59
N PRO A 154 17.01 -27.82 -8.31
CA PRO A 154 17.25 -26.77 -7.30
C PRO A 154 18.26 -25.69 -7.71
N ALA A 155 19.30 -26.05 -8.46
CA ALA A 155 20.29 -25.06 -8.95
C ALA A 155 19.65 -24.05 -9.91
N THR A 156 18.72 -24.52 -10.74
CA THR A 156 17.97 -23.66 -11.68
C THR A 156 16.98 -22.76 -10.91
N LEU A 157 16.27 -23.34 -9.95
CA LEU A 157 15.38 -22.58 -9.06
C LEU A 157 16.15 -21.45 -8.38
N ARG A 158 17.28 -21.76 -7.71
CA ARG A 158 18.10 -20.77 -7.02
C ARG A 158 18.50 -19.62 -7.97
N ARG A 159 18.95 -19.95 -9.18
CA ARG A 159 19.38 -18.98 -10.20
C ARG A 159 18.26 -18.01 -10.59
N HIS A 160 17.03 -18.53 -10.75
CA HIS A 160 15.87 -17.69 -11.12
C HIS A 160 15.40 -16.85 -9.94
N LEU A 161 15.30 -17.45 -8.75
CA LEU A 161 14.82 -16.81 -7.53
C LEU A 161 15.71 -15.62 -7.12
N GLU A 162 17.03 -15.83 -7.12
CA GLU A 162 17.99 -14.79 -6.71
C GLU A 162 18.06 -13.62 -7.71
N ALA A 163 17.69 -13.88 -8.97
CA ALA A 163 17.71 -12.85 -10.01
C ALA A 163 16.40 -12.06 -10.10
N ALA A 164 15.30 -12.63 -9.63
CA ALA A 164 13.99 -11.99 -9.69
C ALA A 164 13.87 -10.84 -8.68
N ALA A 165 13.10 -9.84 -9.03
CA ALA A 165 12.76 -8.74 -8.11
C ALA A 165 11.96 -9.27 -6.90
N PHE A 166 11.09 -10.25 -7.15
CA PHE A 166 10.44 -11.10 -6.15
C PHE A 166 9.82 -12.31 -6.87
N THR A 167 9.52 -13.33 -6.09
CA THR A 167 8.77 -14.51 -6.56
C THR A 167 7.54 -14.68 -5.69
N THR A 168 6.38 -14.83 -6.31
CA THR A 168 5.15 -15.19 -5.61
C THR A 168 4.86 -16.68 -5.81
N THR A 169 4.19 -17.27 -4.82
CA THR A 169 3.68 -18.65 -4.91
C THR A 169 2.38 -18.78 -4.11
N CYS A 170 1.62 -19.83 -4.38
CA CYS A 170 0.24 -19.98 -3.91
C CYS A 170 0.06 -20.77 -2.61
N SER A 171 1.14 -21.08 -1.90
CA SER A 171 1.04 -21.77 -0.59
C SER A 171 2.24 -21.46 0.29
N ASP A 172 2.05 -21.54 1.60
CA ASP A 172 3.14 -21.34 2.57
C ASP A 172 4.17 -22.48 2.46
N GLN A 173 3.72 -23.69 2.16
CA GLN A 173 4.62 -24.83 1.95
C GLN A 173 5.56 -24.57 0.76
N ASN A 174 5.02 -24.10 -0.36
CA ASN A 174 5.85 -23.74 -1.53
C ASN A 174 6.84 -22.63 -1.17
N ALA A 175 6.36 -21.61 -0.45
CA ALA A 175 7.21 -20.47 -0.05
C ALA A 175 8.36 -20.95 0.84
N ALA A 176 8.09 -21.83 1.81
CA ALA A 176 9.10 -22.41 2.69
C ALA A 176 10.14 -23.23 1.90
N TYR A 177 9.66 -24.07 0.99
CA TYR A 177 10.54 -24.88 0.13
C TYR A 177 11.48 -24.00 -0.72
N LEU A 178 10.93 -22.98 -1.35
CA LEU A 178 11.72 -22.05 -2.18
C LEU A 178 12.72 -21.24 -1.32
N LYS A 179 12.33 -20.81 -0.12
CA LYS A 179 13.23 -20.11 0.82
C LYS A 179 14.40 -20.98 1.25
N ASN A 180 14.18 -22.28 1.46
CA ASN A 180 15.27 -23.21 1.77
C ASN A 180 16.27 -23.30 0.61
N ILE A 181 15.81 -23.27 -0.63
CA ILE A 181 16.66 -23.30 -1.83
C ILE A 181 17.41 -21.98 -2.01
N ALA A 182 16.72 -20.83 -1.79
CA ALA A 182 17.27 -19.50 -2.05
C ALA A 182 16.96 -18.54 -0.89
N PRO A 183 17.69 -18.66 0.24
CA PRO A 183 17.41 -17.86 1.45
C PRO A 183 17.50 -16.34 1.25
N LYS A 184 18.26 -15.88 0.24
CA LYS A 184 18.43 -14.46 -0.08
C LYS A 184 17.35 -13.90 -1.00
N ALA A 185 16.56 -14.78 -1.63
CA ALA A 185 15.52 -14.38 -2.58
C ALA A 185 14.30 -13.82 -1.83
N GLU A 186 13.64 -12.88 -2.45
CA GLU A 186 12.39 -12.36 -1.91
C GLU A 186 11.23 -13.22 -2.41
N ILE A 187 10.68 -14.02 -1.51
CA ILE A 187 9.60 -14.97 -1.80
C ILE A 187 8.40 -14.58 -0.95
N VAL A 188 7.26 -14.39 -1.60
CA VAL A 188 6.02 -13.92 -0.99
C VAL A 188 4.90 -14.91 -1.32
N ARG A 189 4.04 -15.20 -0.34
CA ARG A 189 2.87 -16.04 -0.58
C ARG A 189 1.68 -15.16 -0.95
N HIS A 190 1.07 -15.45 -2.11
CA HIS A 190 -0.23 -14.90 -2.51
C HIS A 190 -1.08 -16.05 -3.03
N TYR A 191 -2.12 -16.42 -2.33
CA TYR A 191 -3.06 -17.44 -2.81
C TYR A 191 -3.69 -16.95 -4.13
N HIS A 192 -3.95 -17.87 -5.05
CA HIS A 192 -4.52 -17.51 -6.36
C HIS A 192 -5.88 -16.82 -6.24
N GLY A 193 -6.62 -17.15 -5.23
CA GLY A 193 -7.91 -16.55 -5.00
C GLY A 193 -9.01 -17.07 -5.95
N ILE A 194 -10.20 -17.04 -5.43
CA ILE A 194 -11.43 -17.36 -6.18
C ILE A 194 -12.36 -16.14 -6.10
N ASP A 195 -13.29 -16.04 -7.03
CA ASP A 195 -14.41 -15.12 -6.88
C ASP A 195 -15.55 -15.85 -6.18
N PRO A 196 -15.81 -15.58 -4.88
CA PRO A 196 -16.88 -16.30 -4.18
C PRO A 196 -18.28 -16.03 -4.76
N ALA A 197 -18.47 -14.88 -5.44
CA ALA A 197 -19.77 -14.55 -6.04
C ALA A 197 -20.19 -15.55 -7.11
N THR A 198 -19.24 -16.12 -7.84
CA THR A 198 -19.48 -17.17 -8.85
C THR A 198 -20.14 -18.40 -8.23
N PHE A 199 -19.80 -18.70 -6.99
CA PHE A 199 -20.26 -19.90 -6.28
C PHE A 199 -21.39 -19.59 -5.27
N ALA A 200 -21.80 -18.32 -5.18
CA ALA A 200 -22.87 -17.86 -4.28
C ALA A 200 -24.23 -18.11 -4.94
N GLY A 201 -24.82 -19.21 -4.65
CA GLY A 201 -26.17 -19.55 -5.11
C GLY A 201 -26.89 -20.41 -4.10
N ALA A 202 -28.21 -20.44 -4.16
CA ALA A 202 -28.97 -21.30 -3.30
C ALA A 202 -28.59 -22.76 -3.57
N ARG A 203 -28.23 -23.48 -2.54
CA ARG A 203 -27.99 -24.93 -2.59
C ARG A 203 -29.27 -25.67 -2.25
N THR A 204 -29.43 -26.82 -2.85
CA THR A 204 -30.45 -27.77 -2.44
C THR A 204 -30.33 -28.02 -0.94
N PRO A 205 -31.40 -27.97 -0.16
CA PRO A 205 -31.34 -28.26 1.28
C PRO A 205 -30.68 -29.63 1.59
N ALA A 206 -29.93 -29.70 2.66
CA ALA A 206 -29.08 -30.86 2.98
C ALA A 206 -29.86 -32.21 2.97
N GLY A 207 -31.08 -32.22 3.46
CA GLY A 207 -31.90 -33.43 3.50
C GLY A 207 -32.53 -33.86 2.17
N GLU A 208 -32.48 -32.97 1.17
CA GLU A 208 -33.09 -33.25 -0.16
C GLU A 208 -32.03 -33.55 -1.22
N ARG A 209 -30.73 -33.45 -0.90
CA ARG A 209 -29.64 -33.72 -1.86
C ARG A 209 -29.51 -35.18 -2.19
N ALA A 210 -29.30 -35.48 -3.45
CA ALA A 210 -28.88 -36.82 -3.84
C ALA A 210 -27.54 -37.14 -3.15
N PRO A 211 -27.28 -38.40 -2.79
CA PRO A 211 -25.98 -38.76 -2.18
C PRO A 211 -24.86 -38.79 -3.23
N LEU A 212 -24.55 -37.60 -3.80
CA LEU A 212 -23.61 -37.44 -4.90
C LEU A 212 -22.22 -37.00 -4.37
N ILE A 213 -21.24 -37.86 -4.60
CA ILE A 213 -19.79 -37.51 -4.45
C ILE A 213 -19.38 -36.85 -5.74
N LEU A 214 -18.90 -35.63 -5.66
CA LEU A 214 -18.37 -34.91 -6.82
C LEU A 214 -16.84 -34.83 -6.74
N SER A 215 -16.17 -35.11 -7.85
CA SER A 215 -14.75 -34.89 -7.99
C SER A 215 -14.46 -34.18 -9.33
N VAL A 216 -13.57 -33.20 -9.32
CA VAL A 216 -13.30 -32.39 -10.52
C VAL A 216 -11.79 -32.21 -10.70
N GLY A 217 -11.29 -32.49 -11.92
CA GLY A 217 -9.89 -32.25 -12.21
C GLY A 217 -9.42 -32.98 -13.48
N ARG A 218 -8.21 -32.60 -13.94
CA ARG A 218 -7.59 -33.33 -15.04
C ARG A 218 -7.31 -34.78 -14.61
N LEU A 219 -7.64 -35.74 -15.45
CA LEU A 219 -7.44 -37.16 -15.14
C LEU A 219 -5.93 -37.49 -15.24
N ARG A 220 -5.23 -37.16 -14.14
CA ARG A 220 -3.80 -37.39 -13.94
C ARG A 220 -3.57 -38.07 -12.60
N GLU A 221 -2.49 -38.81 -12.53
CA GLU A 221 -2.13 -39.61 -11.35
C GLU A 221 -2.18 -38.79 -10.06
N LYS A 222 -1.60 -37.59 -10.07
CA LYS A 222 -1.56 -36.74 -8.86
C LYS A 222 -2.92 -36.31 -8.29
N LYS A 223 -4.01 -36.55 -9.01
CA LYS A 223 -5.37 -36.24 -8.53
C LYS A 223 -5.98 -37.39 -7.72
N GLY A 224 -5.38 -38.59 -7.77
CA GLY A 224 -5.76 -39.72 -6.95
C GLY A 224 -7.13 -40.31 -7.28
N PHE A 225 -7.60 -40.16 -8.54
CA PHE A 225 -8.93 -40.71 -8.91
C PHE A 225 -9.01 -42.24 -8.78
N ASN A 226 -7.87 -42.95 -8.96
CA ASN A 226 -7.76 -44.36 -8.72
C ASN A 226 -8.11 -44.72 -7.26
N THR A 227 -7.62 -43.94 -6.28
CA THR A 227 -7.92 -44.09 -4.86
C THR A 227 -9.41 -43.81 -4.59
N LEU A 228 -9.98 -42.81 -5.29
CA LEU A 228 -11.43 -42.51 -5.17
C LEU A 228 -12.29 -43.67 -5.68
N VAL A 229 -11.94 -44.26 -6.85
CA VAL A 229 -12.66 -45.39 -7.41
C VAL A 229 -12.58 -46.59 -6.44
N ALA A 230 -11.39 -46.85 -5.87
CA ALA A 230 -11.22 -47.92 -4.86
C ALA A 230 -12.09 -47.66 -3.62
N ALA A 231 -12.15 -46.43 -3.14
CA ALA A 231 -12.99 -46.01 -2.02
C ALA A 231 -14.49 -46.22 -2.32
N CYS A 232 -14.91 -45.95 -3.57
CA CYS A 232 -16.29 -46.21 -4.02
C CYS A 232 -16.63 -47.71 -3.96
N GLY A 233 -15.67 -48.57 -4.29
CA GLY A 233 -15.81 -50.04 -4.12
C GLY A 233 -16.09 -50.42 -2.69
N LEU A 234 -15.37 -49.81 -1.73
CA LEU A 234 -15.56 -50.05 -0.30
C LEU A 234 -16.93 -49.54 0.19
N LEU A 235 -17.35 -48.35 -0.28
CA LEU A 235 -18.68 -47.79 0.04
C LEU A 235 -19.81 -48.72 -0.42
N ARG A 236 -19.69 -49.25 -1.64
CA ARG A 236 -20.65 -50.22 -2.19
C ARG A 236 -20.69 -51.49 -1.30
N ALA A 237 -19.51 -52.03 -0.95
CA ALA A 237 -19.42 -53.24 -0.08
C ALA A 237 -20.06 -53.03 1.29
N ARG A 238 -20.05 -51.77 1.80
CA ARG A 238 -20.68 -51.39 3.08
C ARG A 238 -22.15 -51.04 2.95
N GLY A 239 -22.74 -51.17 1.75
CA GLY A 239 -24.14 -50.86 1.50
C GLY A 239 -24.50 -49.39 1.63
N VAL A 240 -23.51 -48.48 1.46
CA VAL A 240 -23.76 -47.03 1.51
C VAL A 240 -24.41 -46.61 0.19
N ALA A 241 -25.51 -45.87 0.27
CA ALA A 241 -26.13 -45.29 -0.93
C ALA A 241 -25.30 -44.06 -1.42
N PHE A 242 -24.85 -44.11 -2.67
CA PHE A 242 -24.10 -43.00 -3.29
C PHE A 242 -24.14 -43.09 -4.81
N ARG A 243 -23.84 -41.95 -5.43
CA ARG A 243 -23.33 -41.85 -6.82
C ARG A 243 -22.05 -41.02 -6.79
N CYS A 244 -21.17 -41.27 -7.74
CA CYS A 244 -19.91 -40.52 -7.85
C CYS A 244 -19.75 -40.01 -9.28
N ALA A 245 -19.61 -38.67 -9.42
CA ALA A 245 -19.35 -38.03 -10.70
C ALA A 245 -17.91 -37.50 -10.69
N ILE A 246 -17.08 -37.98 -11.64
CA ILE A 246 -15.71 -37.52 -11.84
C ILE A 246 -15.72 -36.70 -13.13
N ALA A 247 -15.65 -35.36 -12.99
CA ALA A 247 -15.65 -34.43 -14.12
C ALA A 247 -14.22 -34.05 -14.50
N GLY A 248 -13.84 -34.44 -15.73
CA GLY A 248 -12.51 -34.15 -16.21
C GLY A 248 -12.09 -34.98 -17.41
N TYR A 249 -10.90 -34.71 -17.90
CA TYR A 249 -10.31 -35.43 -19.03
C TYR A 249 -8.80 -35.59 -18.80
N GLY A 250 -8.19 -36.57 -19.41
CA GLY A 250 -6.76 -36.76 -19.26
C GLY A 250 -6.28 -38.18 -19.56
N PRO A 251 -4.96 -38.42 -19.47
CA PRO A 251 -4.36 -39.70 -19.85
C PRO A 251 -4.84 -40.89 -19.00
N GLU A 252 -5.32 -40.67 -17.78
CA GLU A 252 -5.76 -41.73 -16.89
C GLU A 252 -7.19 -42.26 -17.22
N GLU A 253 -7.89 -41.67 -18.19
CA GLU A 253 -9.31 -42.01 -18.46
C GLU A 253 -9.50 -43.50 -18.76
N ALA A 254 -8.67 -44.07 -19.66
CA ALA A 254 -8.76 -45.50 -20.02
C ALA A 254 -8.47 -46.40 -18.81
N SER A 255 -7.52 -46.05 -17.98
CA SER A 255 -7.18 -46.77 -16.74
C SER A 255 -8.35 -46.76 -15.74
N LEU A 256 -8.93 -45.58 -15.52
CA LEU A 256 -10.07 -45.41 -14.61
C LEU A 256 -11.29 -46.20 -15.09
N ARG A 257 -11.59 -46.19 -16.39
CA ARG A 257 -12.68 -46.98 -16.97
C ARG A 257 -12.50 -48.48 -16.70
N ARG A 258 -11.29 -49.00 -16.87
CA ARG A 258 -10.97 -50.40 -16.59
C ARG A 258 -11.14 -50.72 -15.11
N GLN A 259 -10.69 -49.81 -14.21
CA GLN A 259 -10.81 -50.00 -12.77
C GLN A 259 -12.29 -50.00 -12.33
N ILE A 260 -13.13 -49.11 -12.88
CA ILE A 260 -14.56 -49.00 -12.63
C ILE A 260 -15.24 -50.32 -13.03
N ALA A 261 -14.91 -50.82 -14.23
CA ALA A 261 -15.51 -52.09 -14.74
C ALA A 261 -15.05 -53.29 -13.89
N ALA A 262 -13.76 -53.40 -13.57
CA ALA A 262 -13.24 -54.49 -12.74
C ALA A 262 -13.87 -54.51 -11.35
N ALA A 263 -14.23 -53.32 -10.80
CA ALA A 263 -14.91 -53.19 -9.50
C ALA A 263 -16.45 -53.27 -9.63
N GLN A 264 -16.99 -53.45 -10.83
CA GLN A 264 -18.46 -53.48 -11.13
C GLN A 264 -19.14 -52.19 -10.64
N LEU A 265 -18.55 -51.05 -10.87
CA LEU A 265 -19.03 -49.75 -10.37
C LEU A 265 -19.69 -48.88 -11.44
N GLU A 266 -20.01 -49.40 -12.64
CA GLU A 266 -20.52 -48.62 -13.78
C GLU A 266 -21.81 -47.87 -13.45
N SER A 267 -22.64 -48.44 -12.58
CA SER A 267 -23.93 -47.83 -12.14
C SER A 267 -23.73 -46.79 -11.02
N PHE A 268 -22.53 -46.74 -10.39
CA PHE A 268 -22.23 -45.89 -9.25
C PHE A 268 -21.28 -44.73 -9.61
N VAL A 269 -20.27 -44.98 -10.48
CA VAL A 269 -19.22 -44.02 -10.79
C VAL A 269 -19.30 -43.63 -12.26
N LEU A 270 -19.51 -42.34 -12.52
CA LEU A 270 -19.63 -41.79 -13.85
C LEU A 270 -18.42 -40.87 -14.17
N LEU A 271 -17.69 -41.16 -15.26
CA LEU A 271 -16.73 -40.22 -15.84
C LEU A 271 -17.48 -39.30 -16.80
N THR A 272 -17.71 -38.03 -16.42
CA THR A 272 -18.55 -37.11 -17.22
C THR A 272 -17.80 -36.39 -18.34
N GLY A 273 -16.50 -36.63 -18.45
CA GLY A 273 -15.67 -35.93 -19.46
C GLY A 273 -15.45 -34.46 -19.11
N LYS A 274 -15.00 -33.72 -20.10
CA LYS A 274 -14.74 -32.27 -20.00
C LYS A 274 -16.09 -31.52 -19.89
N GLN A 275 -16.26 -30.73 -18.85
CA GLN A 275 -17.46 -29.95 -18.60
C GLN A 275 -17.21 -28.44 -18.66
N PRO A 276 -18.17 -27.65 -19.15
CA PRO A 276 -18.12 -26.20 -19.03
C PRO A 276 -18.12 -25.75 -17.56
N HIS A 277 -17.54 -24.60 -17.28
CA HIS A 277 -17.43 -24.08 -15.90
C HIS A 277 -18.81 -23.95 -15.23
N GLN A 278 -19.83 -23.48 -15.94
CA GLN A 278 -21.20 -23.34 -15.41
C GLN A 278 -21.78 -24.68 -14.95
N GLU A 279 -21.49 -25.76 -15.68
CA GLU A 279 -21.96 -27.10 -15.31
C GLU A 279 -21.23 -27.59 -14.06
N ILE A 280 -19.94 -27.27 -13.92
CA ILE A 280 -19.20 -27.61 -12.69
C ILE A 280 -19.80 -26.89 -11.48
N VAL A 281 -20.13 -25.60 -11.63
CA VAL A 281 -20.81 -24.82 -10.57
C VAL A 281 -22.16 -25.46 -10.20
N ARG A 282 -22.93 -25.89 -11.21
CA ARG A 282 -24.22 -26.57 -10.98
C ARG A 282 -24.01 -27.88 -10.19
N LEU A 283 -23.07 -28.71 -10.64
CA LEU A 283 -22.76 -29.99 -9.96
C LEU A 283 -22.32 -29.76 -8.50
N MET A 284 -21.57 -28.68 -8.24
CA MET A 284 -21.13 -28.32 -6.88
C MET A 284 -22.34 -27.95 -5.97
N ARG A 285 -23.38 -27.34 -6.52
CA ARG A 285 -24.60 -27.01 -5.76
C ARG A 285 -25.40 -28.23 -5.39
N ASP A 286 -25.42 -29.22 -6.29
CA ASP A 286 -26.24 -30.44 -6.15
C ASP A 286 -25.54 -31.53 -5.33
N ALA A 287 -24.21 -31.51 -5.26
CA ALA A 287 -23.44 -32.56 -4.59
C ALA A 287 -23.60 -32.56 -3.06
N ALA A 288 -23.48 -33.74 -2.46
CA ALA A 288 -23.47 -33.94 -1.02
C ALA A 288 -22.07 -33.68 -0.44
N VAL A 289 -21.02 -34.11 -1.16
CA VAL A 289 -19.62 -34.01 -0.70
C VAL A 289 -18.69 -33.88 -1.90
N PHE A 290 -17.61 -33.10 -1.75
CA PHE A 290 -16.53 -32.99 -2.73
C PHE A 290 -15.36 -33.87 -2.29
N ALA A 291 -14.82 -34.67 -3.20
CA ALA A 291 -13.69 -35.57 -2.93
C ALA A 291 -12.55 -35.33 -3.93
N LEU A 292 -11.35 -35.07 -3.43
CA LEU A 292 -10.17 -34.99 -4.30
C LEU A 292 -8.94 -35.52 -3.54
N PRO A 293 -8.68 -36.83 -3.58
CA PRO A 293 -7.60 -37.43 -2.80
C PRO A 293 -6.25 -37.31 -3.51
N CYS A 294 -5.75 -36.08 -3.60
CA CYS A 294 -4.47 -35.73 -4.26
C CYS A 294 -3.31 -36.56 -3.73
N ARG A 295 -2.34 -36.82 -4.62
CA ARG A 295 -1.08 -37.53 -4.29
C ARG A 295 0.10 -36.84 -4.95
N ILE A 296 1.28 -37.29 -4.63
CA ILE A 296 2.53 -36.83 -5.27
C ILE A 296 2.92 -37.86 -6.34
N ASP A 297 3.11 -37.42 -7.57
CA ASP A 297 3.53 -38.29 -8.68
C ASP A 297 5.01 -38.72 -8.50
N ALA A 298 5.40 -39.78 -9.17
CA ALA A 298 6.76 -40.32 -9.11
C ALA A 298 7.85 -39.31 -9.53
N ASP A 299 7.51 -38.37 -10.42
CA ASP A 299 8.42 -37.30 -10.86
C ASP A 299 8.42 -36.09 -9.92
N GLY A 300 7.66 -36.17 -8.82
CA GLY A 300 7.51 -35.09 -7.85
C GLY A 300 6.39 -34.10 -8.15
N ASP A 301 5.68 -34.23 -9.30
CA ASP A 301 4.56 -33.35 -9.64
C ASP A 301 3.46 -33.49 -8.60
N ARG A 302 2.95 -32.33 -8.16
CA ARG A 302 1.90 -32.25 -7.14
C ARG A 302 1.11 -30.95 -7.30
N ASP A 303 -0.04 -30.87 -6.68
CA ASP A 303 -0.78 -29.63 -6.61
C ASP A 303 -0.30 -28.80 -5.40
N GLY A 304 -0.38 -27.49 -5.48
CA GLY A 304 -0.24 -26.59 -4.32
C GLY A 304 -1.54 -26.62 -3.52
N VAL A 305 -2.37 -25.60 -3.70
CA VAL A 305 -3.76 -25.61 -3.24
C VAL A 305 -4.64 -25.77 -4.48
N PRO A 306 -5.30 -26.93 -4.70
CA PRO A 306 -6.12 -27.09 -5.89
C PRO A 306 -7.29 -26.10 -5.88
N ASN A 307 -7.44 -25.29 -6.93
CA ASN A 307 -8.51 -24.29 -7.02
C ASN A 307 -9.91 -24.93 -6.87
N VAL A 308 -10.09 -26.12 -7.44
CA VAL A 308 -11.38 -26.82 -7.35
C VAL A 308 -11.79 -27.14 -5.91
N ILE A 309 -10.83 -27.32 -4.99
CA ILE A 309 -11.13 -27.47 -3.56
C ILE A 309 -11.69 -26.13 -3.02
N LEU A 310 -11.07 -25.02 -3.38
CA LEU A 310 -11.54 -23.69 -2.97
C LEU A 310 -12.92 -23.37 -3.54
N GLU A 311 -13.15 -23.78 -4.79
CA GLU A 311 -14.44 -23.64 -5.48
C GLU A 311 -15.54 -24.47 -4.78
N ALA A 312 -15.22 -25.71 -4.42
CA ALA A 312 -16.13 -26.58 -3.67
C ALA A 312 -16.45 -25.99 -2.29
N MET A 313 -15.43 -25.52 -1.58
CA MET A 313 -15.59 -24.85 -0.28
C MET A 313 -16.47 -23.59 -0.42
N ALA A 314 -16.22 -22.76 -1.43
CA ALA A 314 -17.01 -21.54 -1.68
C ALA A 314 -18.48 -21.87 -2.01
N SER A 315 -18.73 -23.04 -2.62
CA SER A 315 -20.07 -23.56 -2.86
C SER A 315 -20.75 -24.12 -1.59
N GLY A 316 -20.03 -24.14 -0.45
CA GLY A 316 -20.54 -24.68 0.80
C GLY A 316 -20.51 -26.20 0.84
N LEU A 317 -19.64 -26.85 0.05
CA LEU A 317 -19.49 -28.33 0.09
C LEU A 317 -18.48 -28.72 1.19
N PRO A 318 -18.79 -29.75 1.99
CA PRO A 318 -17.75 -30.39 2.80
C PRO A 318 -16.74 -31.06 1.86
N VAL A 319 -15.48 -31.00 2.23
CA VAL A 319 -14.37 -31.49 1.39
C VAL A 319 -13.72 -32.69 2.07
N VAL A 320 -13.50 -33.78 1.32
CA VAL A 320 -12.61 -34.86 1.73
C VAL A 320 -11.41 -34.87 0.79
N SER A 321 -10.20 -34.71 1.37
CA SER A 321 -8.96 -34.67 0.57
C SER A 321 -7.81 -35.29 1.36
N THR A 322 -6.59 -35.06 0.92
CA THR A 322 -5.40 -35.68 1.51
C THR A 322 -4.47 -34.66 2.18
N LYS A 323 -3.66 -35.10 3.16
CA LYS A 323 -2.71 -34.26 3.91
C LYS A 323 -1.43 -34.05 3.10
N ILE A 324 -1.54 -33.46 1.91
CA ILE A 324 -0.34 -33.17 1.10
C ILE A 324 -0.28 -31.72 0.68
N SER A 325 0.93 -31.26 0.45
CA SER A 325 1.20 -29.93 -0.13
C SER A 325 0.40 -28.84 0.59
N GLY A 326 -0.18 -27.91 -0.16
CA GLY A 326 -0.97 -26.81 0.40
C GLY A 326 -2.42 -27.17 0.75
N VAL A 327 -2.86 -28.44 0.59
CA VAL A 327 -4.23 -28.82 0.90
C VAL A 327 -4.59 -28.51 2.38
N PRO A 328 -3.73 -28.80 3.38
CA PRO A 328 -4.03 -28.44 4.77
C PRO A 328 -4.09 -26.94 5.04
N GLU A 329 -3.59 -26.10 4.14
CA GLU A 329 -3.76 -24.64 4.26
C GLU A 329 -5.18 -24.21 3.92
N ALA A 330 -5.86 -24.95 3.02
CA ALA A 330 -7.23 -24.68 2.65
C ALA A 330 -8.21 -25.41 3.57
N VAL A 331 -8.07 -26.74 3.70
CA VAL A 331 -8.97 -27.61 4.44
C VAL A 331 -8.40 -27.88 5.84
N ILE A 332 -9.09 -27.42 6.86
CA ILE A 332 -8.74 -27.70 8.27
C ILE A 332 -9.48 -28.98 8.67
N HIS A 333 -8.69 -30.02 9.02
CA HIS A 333 -9.21 -31.34 9.38
C HIS A 333 -10.16 -31.24 10.59
N GLU A 334 -11.31 -31.91 10.52
CA GLU A 334 -12.38 -31.92 11.52
C GLU A 334 -13.08 -30.55 11.73
N GLU A 335 -12.74 -29.56 10.89
CA GLU A 335 -13.36 -28.22 10.99
C GLU A 335 -14.04 -27.83 9.68
N THR A 336 -13.31 -27.78 8.57
CA THR A 336 -13.84 -27.38 7.26
C THR A 336 -13.85 -28.52 6.24
N GLY A 337 -13.41 -29.71 6.65
CA GLY A 337 -13.37 -30.92 5.84
C GLY A 337 -12.62 -32.02 6.55
N LEU A 338 -12.46 -33.13 5.86
CA LEU A 338 -11.71 -34.28 6.39
C LEU A 338 -10.49 -34.54 5.52
N LEU A 339 -9.35 -34.72 6.19
CA LEU A 339 -8.07 -34.99 5.51
C LEU A 339 -7.60 -36.39 5.89
N VAL A 340 -7.27 -37.19 4.88
CA VAL A 340 -6.75 -38.55 5.03
C VAL A 340 -5.33 -38.65 4.48
N GLU A 341 -4.62 -39.71 4.75
CA GLU A 341 -3.30 -39.93 4.15
C GLU A 341 -3.47 -40.26 2.66
N PRO A 342 -2.48 -39.90 1.83
CA PRO A 342 -2.52 -40.26 0.40
C PRO A 342 -2.56 -41.78 0.21
N ASP A 343 -3.22 -42.21 -0.87
CA ASP A 343 -3.32 -43.61 -1.28
C ASP A 343 -3.91 -44.54 -0.22
N ASP A 344 -4.83 -43.99 0.62
CA ASP A 344 -5.61 -44.77 1.60
C ASP A 344 -7.12 -44.77 1.23
N PRO A 345 -7.56 -45.71 0.40
CA PRO A 345 -8.94 -45.77 0.02
C PRO A 345 -9.88 -46.16 1.17
N ALA A 346 -9.37 -46.82 2.23
CA ALA A 346 -10.20 -47.24 3.39
C ALA A 346 -10.55 -45.99 4.25
N ALA A 347 -9.57 -45.14 4.55
CA ALA A 347 -9.80 -43.90 5.28
C ALA A 347 -10.64 -42.89 4.44
N LEU A 348 -10.43 -42.88 3.11
CA LEU A 348 -11.21 -42.03 2.22
C LEU A 348 -12.68 -42.48 2.23
N ALA A 349 -12.94 -43.80 2.12
CA ALA A 349 -14.30 -44.36 2.15
C ALA A 349 -14.98 -44.02 3.48
N ALA A 350 -14.28 -44.22 4.61
CA ALA A 350 -14.86 -43.93 5.95
C ALA A 350 -15.24 -42.45 6.08
N SER A 351 -14.39 -41.54 5.57
CA SER A 351 -14.63 -40.11 5.60
C SER A 351 -15.81 -39.70 4.72
N LEU A 352 -15.94 -40.28 3.53
CA LEU A 352 -17.07 -40.06 2.63
C LEU A 352 -18.38 -40.60 3.24
N GLU A 353 -18.33 -41.83 3.80
CA GLU A 353 -19.46 -42.48 4.47
C GLU A 353 -20.01 -41.59 5.58
N ARG A 354 -19.14 -40.96 6.38
CA ARG A 354 -19.51 -40.09 7.49
C ARG A 354 -20.39 -38.92 7.01
N PHE A 355 -20.03 -38.27 5.88
CA PHE A 355 -20.82 -37.17 5.33
C PHE A 355 -22.09 -37.65 4.58
N LEU A 356 -22.04 -38.83 3.92
CA LEU A 356 -23.18 -39.37 3.20
C LEU A 356 -24.28 -39.82 4.16
N ARG A 357 -23.93 -40.39 5.34
CA ARG A 357 -24.88 -40.86 6.36
C ARG A 357 -25.42 -39.74 7.25
N ASP A 358 -24.69 -38.59 7.33
CA ASP A 358 -25.11 -37.46 8.18
C ASP A 358 -25.10 -36.16 7.37
N PRO A 359 -26.21 -35.86 6.65
CA PRO A 359 -26.35 -34.63 5.87
C PRO A 359 -26.30 -33.36 6.71
N LYS A 360 -26.65 -33.40 7.99
CA LYS A 360 -26.58 -32.24 8.89
C LYS A 360 -25.10 -31.88 9.15
N LEU A 361 -24.32 -32.89 9.55
CA LEU A 361 -22.89 -32.75 9.76
C LEU A 361 -22.21 -32.23 8.48
N ALA A 362 -22.56 -32.79 7.32
CA ALA A 362 -22.03 -32.35 6.01
C ALA A 362 -22.34 -30.86 5.76
N GLY A 363 -23.55 -30.42 6.10
CA GLY A 363 -23.95 -29.02 6.00
C GLY A 363 -23.13 -28.09 6.89
N GLU A 364 -22.93 -28.46 8.15
CA GLU A 364 -22.14 -27.67 9.12
C GLU A 364 -20.69 -27.51 8.65
N PHE A 365 -20.07 -28.60 8.17
CA PHE A 365 -18.73 -28.55 7.61
C PHE A 365 -18.67 -27.65 6.35
N GLY A 366 -19.68 -27.78 5.48
CA GLY A 366 -19.79 -26.98 4.27
C GLY A 366 -19.89 -25.49 4.55
N GLU A 367 -20.66 -25.06 5.54
CA GLU A 367 -20.79 -23.64 5.91
C GLU A 367 -19.47 -23.10 6.47
N ARG A 368 -18.78 -23.86 7.32
CA ARG A 368 -17.46 -23.47 7.82
C ARG A 368 -16.44 -23.41 6.68
N ALA A 369 -16.50 -24.34 5.73
CA ALA A 369 -15.65 -24.36 4.54
C ALA A 369 -15.91 -23.10 3.70
N ARG A 370 -17.16 -22.73 3.48
CA ARG A 370 -17.54 -21.53 2.74
C ARG A 370 -17.01 -20.26 3.41
N ALA A 371 -17.22 -20.13 4.71
CA ALA A 371 -16.73 -18.98 5.47
C ALA A 371 -15.21 -18.82 5.32
N ARG A 372 -14.47 -19.94 5.42
CA ARG A 372 -13.02 -19.95 5.25
C ARG A 372 -12.62 -19.55 3.82
N ALA A 373 -13.27 -20.12 2.80
CA ALA A 373 -12.98 -19.81 1.39
C ALA A 373 -13.16 -18.30 1.11
N VAL A 374 -14.26 -17.71 1.60
CA VAL A 374 -14.56 -16.28 1.43
C VAL A 374 -13.56 -15.42 2.18
N ASN A 375 -13.23 -15.74 3.42
CA ASN A 375 -12.38 -14.88 4.25
C ASN A 375 -10.89 -14.97 3.89
N ALA A 376 -10.38 -16.17 3.59
CA ALA A 376 -8.95 -16.39 3.39
C ALA A 376 -8.53 -16.50 1.92
N PHE A 377 -9.44 -16.96 1.05
CA PHE A 377 -9.08 -17.31 -0.33
C PHE A 377 -9.85 -16.50 -1.39
N ALA A 378 -10.61 -15.49 -1.00
CA ALA A 378 -11.21 -14.58 -2.00
C ALA A 378 -10.12 -13.79 -2.72
N SER A 379 -10.30 -13.56 -4.01
CA SER A 379 -9.40 -12.74 -4.84
C SER A 379 -9.26 -11.32 -4.26
N SER A 380 -10.34 -10.77 -3.74
CA SER A 380 -10.35 -9.44 -3.10
C SER A 380 -9.44 -9.35 -1.85
N ALA A 381 -9.20 -10.47 -1.18
CA ALA A 381 -8.32 -10.52 0.00
C ALA A 381 -6.83 -10.70 -0.40
N ASN A 382 -6.56 -11.42 -1.47
CA ASN A 382 -5.21 -11.85 -1.83
C ASN A 382 -4.52 -10.99 -2.90
N LEU A 383 -5.24 -10.54 -3.91
CA LEU A 383 -4.66 -9.81 -5.04
C LEU A 383 -4.14 -8.41 -4.70
N PRO A 384 -4.70 -7.65 -3.74
CA PRO A 384 -4.10 -6.36 -3.36
C PRO A 384 -2.64 -6.46 -2.92
N GLY A 385 -2.27 -7.55 -2.23
CA GLY A 385 -0.87 -7.80 -1.85
C GLY A 385 0.05 -7.97 -3.05
N LEU A 386 -0.36 -8.78 -4.02
CA LEU A 386 0.39 -8.98 -5.27
C LEU A 386 0.54 -7.68 -6.05
N ILE A 387 -0.55 -6.90 -6.16
CA ILE A 387 -0.55 -5.61 -6.86
C ILE A 387 0.46 -4.65 -6.19
N ALA A 388 0.46 -4.60 -4.86
CA ALA A 388 1.39 -3.77 -4.09
C ALA A 388 2.85 -4.19 -4.34
N ASP A 389 3.13 -5.49 -4.37
CA ASP A 389 4.47 -6.00 -4.63
C ASP A 389 4.94 -5.69 -6.05
N LEU A 390 4.08 -5.84 -7.07
CA LEU A 390 4.39 -5.47 -8.45
C LEU A 390 4.69 -3.96 -8.55
N ARG A 391 3.89 -3.11 -7.92
CA ARG A 391 4.09 -1.65 -7.92
C ARG A 391 5.40 -1.27 -7.22
N ARG A 392 5.71 -1.90 -6.11
CA ARG A 392 6.92 -1.61 -5.31
C ARG A 392 8.21 -1.97 -6.05
N ARG A 393 8.16 -3.01 -6.87
CA ARG A 393 9.36 -3.58 -7.52
C ARG A 393 9.46 -3.28 -9.01
N ARG A 394 8.64 -2.39 -9.51
CA ARG A 394 8.68 -1.95 -10.90
C ARG A 394 9.99 -1.23 -11.23
N ARG A 395 10.25 -1.04 -12.52
CA ARG A 395 11.41 -0.29 -13.04
C ARG A 395 11.49 1.08 -12.36
N ARG A 396 12.61 1.33 -11.75
CA ARG A 396 12.89 2.64 -11.15
C ARG A 396 13.13 3.63 -12.28
N ARG A 397 12.34 4.67 -12.31
CA ARG A 397 12.46 5.78 -13.25
C ARG A 397 12.79 7.03 -12.45
N ALA A 398 13.40 8.02 -13.11
CA ALA A 398 13.51 9.34 -12.52
C ALA A 398 12.11 9.79 -12.09
N VAL A 399 11.93 10.06 -10.80
CA VAL A 399 10.67 10.58 -10.31
C VAL A 399 10.54 12.05 -10.71
N GLU A 400 9.30 12.51 -10.82
CA GLU A 400 9.10 13.92 -11.14
C GLU A 400 9.49 14.78 -9.96
N VAL A 401 9.10 14.39 -8.74
CA VAL A 401 9.46 15.14 -7.53
C VAL A 401 9.99 14.20 -6.43
N ALA A 402 11.15 14.56 -5.86
CA ALA A 402 11.69 13.90 -4.68
C ALA A 402 11.45 14.79 -3.46
N TYR A 403 10.60 14.34 -2.54
CA TYR A 403 10.31 15.01 -1.27
C TYR A 403 11.42 14.72 -0.27
N ILE A 404 11.90 15.76 0.40
CA ILE A 404 12.90 15.65 1.48
C ILE A 404 12.24 16.18 2.77
N VAL A 405 12.01 15.28 3.74
CA VAL A 405 11.22 15.57 4.94
C VAL A 405 12.00 15.18 6.20
N LYS A 406 11.75 15.87 7.29
CA LYS A 406 12.46 15.66 8.57
C LYS A 406 12.17 14.28 9.16
N GLY A 407 10.91 13.91 9.25
CA GLY A 407 10.45 12.59 9.71
C GLY A 407 9.17 12.20 8.98
N PHE A 408 9.00 10.89 8.68
CA PHE A 408 7.84 10.47 7.89
C PHE A 408 7.51 8.99 8.17
N PRO A 409 6.22 8.61 8.28
CA PRO A 409 5.06 9.50 8.42
C PRO A 409 4.89 10.00 9.86
N ARG A 410 4.13 11.08 10.05
CA ARG A 410 3.84 11.63 11.38
C ARG A 410 2.37 12.02 11.47
N LEU A 411 1.72 11.73 12.61
CA LEU A 411 0.31 12.05 12.83
C LEU A 411 0.08 13.57 12.78
N SER A 412 0.98 14.33 13.41
CA SER A 412 0.90 15.79 13.42
C SER A 412 1.19 16.45 12.06
N GLU A 413 1.69 15.69 11.09
CA GLU A 413 2.04 16.17 9.75
C GLU A 413 1.30 15.39 8.66
N SER A 414 0.07 14.94 8.95
CA SER A 414 -0.78 14.18 8.02
C SER A 414 -1.05 14.91 6.71
N PHE A 415 -0.99 16.26 6.74
CA PHE A 415 -1.14 17.08 5.53
C PHE A 415 -0.08 16.75 4.48
N ILE A 416 1.16 16.41 4.86
CA ILE A 416 2.22 16.00 3.91
C ILE A 416 1.82 14.68 3.22
N THR A 417 1.32 13.72 4.00
CA THR A 417 0.88 12.42 3.44
C THR A 417 -0.30 12.63 2.49
N ASN A 418 -1.28 13.44 2.90
CA ASN A 418 -2.46 13.74 2.08
C ASN A 418 -2.07 14.45 0.78
N GLU A 419 -1.16 15.44 0.86
CA GLU A 419 -0.62 16.15 -0.31
C GLU A 419 0.02 15.17 -1.30
N ILE A 420 0.89 14.27 -0.81
CA ILE A 420 1.57 13.26 -1.64
C ILE A 420 0.54 12.35 -2.32
N LEU A 421 -0.44 11.83 -1.56
CA LEU A 421 -1.47 10.93 -2.11
C LEU A 421 -2.30 11.61 -3.22
N VAL A 422 -2.66 12.89 -3.03
CA VAL A 422 -3.39 13.65 -4.06
C VAL A 422 -2.51 13.85 -5.29
N LEU A 423 -1.23 14.26 -5.13
CA LEU A 423 -0.30 14.44 -6.25
C LEU A 423 -0.10 13.15 -7.03
N GLU A 424 0.01 12.02 -6.33
CA GLU A 424 0.11 10.70 -6.98
C GLU A 424 -1.17 10.35 -7.73
N SER A 425 -2.34 10.66 -7.16
CA SER A 425 -3.62 10.41 -7.84
C SER A 425 -3.80 11.28 -9.09
N GLU A 426 -3.16 12.48 -9.09
CA GLU A 426 -3.15 13.40 -10.24
C GLU A 426 -2.02 13.05 -11.24
N GLY A 427 -1.24 12.00 -10.96
CA GLY A 427 -0.30 11.43 -11.91
C GLY A 427 1.18 11.72 -11.69
N LEU A 428 1.54 12.48 -10.65
CA LEU A 428 2.94 12.74 -10.37
C LEU A 428 3.64 11.50 -9.82
N SER A 429 4.83 11.23 -10.34
CA SER A 429 5.70 10.18 -9.82
C SER A 429 6.55 10.77 -8.70
N LEU A 430 6.37 10.27 -7.48
CA LEU A 430 7.00 10.83 -6.29
C LEU A 430 7.88 9.82 -5.57
N SER A 431 8.87 10.32 -4.81
CA SER A 431 9.61 9.53 -3.80
C SER A 431 9.86 10.41 -2.59
N VAL A 432 9.85 9.81 -1.41
CA VAL A 432 10.07 10.52 -0.14
C VAL A 432 11.39 10.08 0.48
N TYR A 433 12.28 11.03 0.76
CA TYR A 433 13.55 10.83 1.46
C TYR A 433 13.38 11.41 2.86
N ALA A 434 13.17 10.55 3.85
CA ALA A 434 12.92 10.94 5.24
C ALA A 434 14.23 10.92 6.05
N LEU A 435 14.61 12.07 6.64
CA LEU A 435 15.84 12.19 7.44
C LEU A 435 15.78 11.37 8.72
N LYS A 436 14.56 10.99 9.18
CA LYS A 436 14.30 10.11 10.34
C LYS A 436 13.07 9.26 10.06
N ARG A 437 13.00 8.10 10.70
CA ARG A 437 11.75 7.33 10.72
C ARG A 437 10.71 8.10 11.53
N GLY A 438 9.48 8.05 11.08
CA GLY A 438 8.34 8.67 11.76
C GLY A 438 7.71 7.74 12.80
N GLU A 439 6.44 7.95 13.05
CA GLU A 439 5.68 7.24 14.08
C GLU A 439 5.10 5.92 13.54
N LYS A 440 5.20 4.85 14.34
CA LYS A 440 4.70 3.52 13.97
C LYS A 440 3.18 3.53 13.72
N ILE A 441 2.44 4.30 14.52
CA ILE A 441 0.98 4.43 14.41
C ILE A 441 0.56 5.04 13.07
N ALA A 442 1.39 5.93 12.51
CA ALA A 442 1.12 6.57 11.22
C ALA A 442 1.52 5.70 10.01
N ALA A 443 2.10 4.52 10.22
CA ALA A 443 2.65 3.68 9.14
C ALA A 443 1.59 3.17 8.15
N SER A 444 0.33 3.06 8.55
CA SER A 444 -0.77 2.66 7.66
C SER A 444 -0.91 3.60 6.46
N ALA A 445 -0.66 4.90 6.66
CA ALA A 445 -0.77 5.91 5.61
C ALA A 445 0.20 5.68 4.42
N ILE A 446 1.32 5.00 4.66
CA ILE A 446 2.30 4.68 3.59
C ILE A 446 1.77 3.61 2.63
N ARG A 447 0.85 2.76 3.09
CA ARG A 447 0.34 1.63 2.28
C ARG A 447 -0.34 2.09 0.99
N ASP A 448 -0.96 3.26 1.03
CA ASP A 448 -1.70 3.80 -0.12
C ASP A 448 -0.81 4.55 -1.11
N MET A 449 0.44 4.86 -0.73
CA MET A 449 1.40 5.55 -1.59
C MET A 449 1.95 4.62 -2.67
N THR A 450 2.11 5.15 -3.87
CA THR A 450 2.74 4.44 -4.99
C THR A 450 4.25 4.70 -5.06
N GLY A 451 4.70 5.81 -4.52
CA GLY A 451 6.11 6.21 -4.48
C GLY A 451 6.89 5.53 -3.36
N ASN A 452 8.19 5.50 -3.51
CA ASN A 452 9.09 4.90 -2.52
C ASN A 452 9.31 5.83 -1.33
N VAL A 453 9.35 5.25 -0.13
CA VAL A 453 9.79 5.97 1.08
C VAL A 453 11.15 5.41 1.48
N VAL A 454 12.16 6.28 1.45
CA VAL A 454 13.56 5.92 1.70
C VAL A 454 14.00 6.62 3.00
N TYR A 455 14.47 5.82 3.96
CA TYR A 455 14.90 6.36 5.27
C TYR A 455 16.41 6.48 5.33
N LEU A 456 16.90 7.64 5.78
CA LEU A 456 18.30 7.85 6.00
C LEU A 456 18.79 7.08 7.23
N PRO A 457 20.10 6.76 7.29
CA PRO A 457 20.66 6.14 8.49
C PRO A 457 20.42 7.02 9.73
N SER A 458 20.07 6.40 10.84
CA SER A 458 19.90 7.12 12.11
C SER A 458 21.26 7.67 12.57
N LEU A 459 21.25 8.91 13.03
CA LEU A 459 22.45 9.61 13.51
C LEU A 459 22.31 9.87 15.01
N SER A 460 23.34 9.51 15.77
CA SER A 460 23.39 9.79 17.20
C SER A 460 23.56 11.30 17.44
N SER A 461 23.13 11.78 18.57
CA SER A 461 23.36 13.17 19.03
C SER A 461 24.57 13.17 19.96
N LEU A 462 25.63 13.94 19.65
CA LEU A 462 26.80 14.06 20.49
C LEU A 462 27.35 15.49 20.45
N UNK A 463 27.88 15.84 21.49
CA UNK A 463 28.42 17.07 21.68
C UNK A 463 29.76 17.35 21.02
N UNK A 464 30.75 16.43 20.94
CA UNK A 464 31.99 16.68 20.34
C UNK A 464 31.94 16.37 18.85
N UNK A 465 32.51 17.12 17.97
CA UNK A 465 32.52 16.96 16.58
C UNK A 465 33.31 15.83 16.07
N UNK A 466 34.32 15.58 16.59
CA UNK A 466 35.23 14.55 16.24
C UNK A 466 34.69 13.18 16.62
N ALA A 467 34.25 13.04 17.79
CA ALA A 467 33.61 11.82 18.25
C ALA A 467 32.31 11.54 17.46
N TRP A 468 31.51 12.57 17.23
CA TRP A 468 30.29 12.45 16.41
C TRP A 468 30.61 11.95 15.00
N LEU A 469 31.61 12.51 14.37
CA LEU A 469 31.99 12.15 13.00
C LEU A 469 32.50 10.69 12.95
N ALA A 470 33.37 10.31 13.87
CA ALA A 470 33.91 8.93 13.95
C ALA A 470 32.78 7.90 14.09
N GLN A 471 31.79 8.24 14.91
CA GLN A 471 30.67 7.34 15.19
C GLN A 471 29.68 7.26 14.02
N ASN A 472 29.47 8.36 13.30
CA ASN A 472 28.40 8.47 12.32
C ASN A 472 28.84 8.45 10.85
N ILE A 473 30.15 8.54 10.52
CA ILE A 473 30.65 8.69 9.14
C ILE A 473 30.46 7.44 8.26
N ARG A 474 30.49 6.25 8.87
CA ARG A 474 30.51 4.96 8.14
C ARG A 474 29.43 4.84 7.05
N PRO A 475 28.16 5.18 7.27
CA PRO A 475 27.13 5.10 6.21
C PRO A 475 27.36 6.08 5.05
N PHE A 476 28.17 7.11 5.24
CA PHE A 476 28.41 8.19 4.26
C PHE A 476 29.68 7.98 3.43
N VAL A 477 30.58 7.06 3.82
CA VAL A 477 31.86 6.83 3.13
C VAL A 477 31.62 6.46 1.66
N ARG A 478 30.76 5.46 1.41
CA ARG A 478 30.44 5.03 0.04
C ARG A 478 29.76 6.12 -0.78
N PRO A 479 28.74 6.83 -0.27
CA PRO A 479 28.17 7.99 -0.97
C PRO A 479 29.19 9.09 -1.27
N LEU A 480 30.05 9.45 -0.30
CA LEU A 480 31.11 10.46 -0.49
C LEU A 480 32.05 10.05 -1.62
N PHE A 481 32.54 8.82 -1.60
CA PHE A 481 33.44 8.28 -2.61
C PHE A 481 32.78 8.27 -4.00
N GLY A 482 31.53 7.81 -4.07
CA GLY A 482 30.74 7.79 -5.31
C GLY A 482 30.55 9.17 -5.93
N LEU A 483 30.25 10.17 -5.09
CA LEU A 483 30.11 11.57 -5.55
C LEU A 483 31.46 12.21 -5.88
N ALA A 484 32.52 11.87 -5.13
CA ALA A 484 33.86 12.36 -5.41
C ALA A 484 34.35 11.93 -6.81
N LEU A 485 33.98 10.71 -7.23
CA LEU A 485 34.31 10.21 -8.57
C LEU A 485 33.44 10.84 -9.67
N LYS A 486 32.13 11.03 -9.40
CA LYS A 486 31.18 11.47 -10.43
C LYS A 486 31.03 12.98 -10.55
N ARG A 487 31.09 13.69 -9.42
CA ARG A 487 30.81 15.13 -9.34
C ARG A 487 31.77 15.86 -8.36
N PRO A 488 33.10 15.76 -8.54
CA PRO A 488 34.07 16.31 -7.57
C PRO A 488 33.91 17.81 -7.34
N ARG A 489 33.67 18.58 -8.40
CA ARG A 489 33.52 20.05 -8.31
C ARG A 489 32.31 20.44 -7.47
N SER A 490 31.17 19.76 -7.68
CA SER A 490 29.95 20.01 -6.90
C SER A 490 30.13 19.64 -5.43
N LEU A 491 30.80 18.50 -5.17
CA LEU A 491 31.06 18.04 -3.80
C LEU A 491 31.89 19.07 -3.03
N VAL A 492 32.99 19.57 -3.63
CA VAL A 492 33.87 20.59 -3.01
C VAL A 492 33.09 21.91 -2.80
N ARG A 493 32.34 22.36 -3.81
CA ARG A 493 31.54 23.59 -3.72
C ARG A 493 30.51 23.51 -2.58
N THR A 494 29.75 22.41 -2.50
CA THR A 494 28.71 22.24 -1.46
C THR A 494 29.35 22.11 -0.07
N PHE A 495 30.49 21.43 0.04
CA PHE A 495 31.22 21.35 1.32
C PHE A 495 31.67 22.76 1.77
N ARG A 496 32.21 23.58 0.85
CA ARG A 496 32.55 24.96 1.14
C ARG A 496 31.36 25.79 1.58
N SER A 497 30.20 25.60 0.92
CA SER A 497 28.93 26.24 1.28
C SER A 497 28.54 25.88 2.73
N ALA A 498 28.61 24.61 3.09
CA ALA A 498 28.29 24.12 4.45
C ALA A 498 29.26 24.70 5.48
N ALA A 499 30.57 24.71 5.17
CA ALA A 499 31.62 25.27 6.05
C ALA A 499 31.44 26.78 6.29
N LEU A 500 31.11 27.53 5.25
CA LEU A 500 30.78 28.95 5.35
C LEU A 500 29.58 29.20 6.24
N MET A 501 28.51 28.39 6.07
CA MET A 501 27.32 28.48 6.91
C MET A 501 27.65 28.19 8.38
N MET A 502 28.51 27.20 8.67
CA MET A 502 28.94 26.89 10.02
C MET A 502 29.64 28.10 10.68
N ARG A 503 30.41 28.87 9.91
CA ARG A 503 31.14 30.05 10.40
C ARG A 503 30.24 31.27 10.52
N GLN A 504 29.34 31.47 9.58
CA GLN A 504 28.47 32.66 9.50
C GLN A 504 27.34 32.61 10.55
N TYR A 505 26.72 31.45 10.72
CA TYR A 505 25.56 31.28 11.62
C TYR A 505 26.00 30.54 12.90
N ARG A 506 26.75 31.21 13.76
CA ARG A 506 27.24 30.67 15.04
C ARG A 506 26.09 30.50 16.05
N SER A 507 26.33 29.69 17.09
CA SER A 507 25.43 29.60 18.24
C SER A 507 25.53 30.88 19.08
N GLU A 508 24.63 31.08 20.01
CA GLU A 508 24.65 32.20 20.96
C GLU A 508 25.97 32.23 21.76
N SER A 509 26.54 31.06 22.04
CA SER A 509 27.83 30.92 22.68
C SER A 509 29.04 31.18 21.76
N GLY A 510 28.80 31.58 20.51
CA GLY A 510 29.83 31.79 19.51
C GLY A 510 30.38 30.53 18.84
N ALA A 511 29.96 29.37 19.26
CA ALA A 511 30.44 28.10 18.72
C ALA A 511 29.92 27.83 17.29
N LEU A 512 30.67 27.08 16.49
CA LEU A 512 30.27 26.68 15.14
C LEU A 512 29.02 25.82 15.15
N LYS A 513 28.03 26.17 14.32
CA LYS A 513 26.78 25.34 14.20
C LYS A 513 27.08 24.07 13.40
N LYS A 514 27.45 23.00 14.08
CA LYS A 514 27.74 21.66 13.55
C LYS A 514 26.57 21.06 12.73
N VAL A 515 25.36 21.57 12.91
CA VAL A 515 24.16 21.10 12.20
C VAL A 515 24.37 21.13 10.67
N PHE A 516 25.08 22.14 10.13
CA PHE A 516 25.30 22.24 8.69
C PHE A 516 26.21 21.14 8.13
N LEU A 517 27.16 20.64 8.92
CA LEU A 517 27.98 19.49 8.53
C LEU A 517 27.13 18.21 8.49
N LYS A 518 26.29 18.03 9.50
CA LYS A 518 25.34 16.91 9.53
C LYS A 518 24.41 16.94 8.31
N GLU A 519 23.84 18.12 8.01
CA GLU A 519 22.93 18.32 6.87
C GLU A 519 23.65 18.09 5.53
N PHE A 520 24.92 18.49 5.42
CA PHE A 520 25.75 18.19 4.26
C PHE A 520 25.92 16.67 4.05
N LEU A 521 26.26 15.92 5.10
CA LEU A 521 26.40 14.45 5.02
C LEU A 521 25.06 13.80 4.63
N GLN A 522 23.96 14.27 5.21
CA GLN A 522 22.63 13.79 4.84
C GLN A 522 22.34 14.05 3.35
N ALA A 523 22.72 15.24 2.86
CA ALA A 523 22.55 15.60 1.45
C ALA A 523 23.40 14.71 0.52
N VAL A 524 24.62 14.39 0.91
CA VAL A 524 25.51 13.47 0.17
C VAL A 524 24.83 12.11 0.05
N TRP A 525 24.27 11.62 1.13
CA TRP A 525 23.57 10.33 1.14
C TRP A 525 22.32 10.35 0.25
N VAL A 526 21.51 11.42 0.35
CA VAL A 526 20.30 11.58 -0.49
C VAL A 526 20.67 11.67 -1.98
N ALA A 527 21.72 12.43 -2.30
CA ALA A 527 22.20 12.60 -3.69
C ALA A 527 22.62 11.24 -4.30
N ASP A 528 23.33 10.41 -3.52
CA ASP A 528 23.72 9.06 -3.95
C ASP A 528 22.50 8.14 -4.08
N ALA A 529 21.57 8.21 -3.13
CA ALA A 529 20.33 7.42 -3.17
C ALA A 529 19.48 7.79 -4.39
N LEU A 530 19.28 9.08 -4.63
CA LEU A 530 18.60 9.59 -5.84
C LEU A 530 19.23 9.04 -7.11
N HIS A 531 20.55 9.08 -7.18
CA HIS A 531 21.26 8.57 -8.37
C HIS A 531 21.00 7.06 -8.57
N ARG A 532 20.99 6.29 -7.50
CA ARG A 532 20.70 4.84 -7.56
C ARG A 532 19.23 4.56 -7.92
N ASP A 533 18.33 5.45 -7.51
CA ASP A 533 16.88 5.27 -7.71
C ASP A 533 16.39 5.80 -9.06
N GLY A 534 17.29 6.26 -9.93
CA GLY A 534 16.94 6.75 -11.28
C GLY A 534 16.90 8.27 -11.40
N GLY A 535 17.06 9.01 -10.30
CA GLY A 535 17.06 10.46 -10.27
C GLY A 535 15.70 11.09 -10.00
N ALA A 536 15.66 12.41 -10.02
CA ALA A 536 14.45 13.21 -9.91
C ALA A 536 14.54 14.41 -10.85
N ARG A 537 13.39 14.96 -11.24
CA ARG A 537 13.35 16.20 -12.04
C ARG A 537 13.31 17.43 -11.15
N HIS A 538 12.76 17.29 -9.94
CA HIS A 538 12.61 18.38 -8.98
C HIS A 538 12.77 17.86 -7.56
N LEU A 539 13.25 18.70 -6.65
CA LEU A 539 13.35 18.39 -5.21
C LEU A 539 12.38 19.28 -4.45
N HIS A 540 11.69 18.75 -3.45
CA HIS A 540 10.79 19.53 -2.61
C HIS A 540 11.04 19.27 -1.13
N GLY A 541 11.36 20.33 -0.37
CA GLY A 541 11.58 20.25 1.08
C GLY A 541 10.35 20.71 1.87
N HIS A 542 9.96 19.97 2.89
CA HIS A 542 8.98 20.47 3.85
C HIS A 542 9.67 21.01 5.09
N PHE A 543 9.24 22.19 5.52
CA PHE A 543 9.82 23.05 6.56
C PHE A 543 11.09 23.75 6.09
N CYS A 544 11.12 25.06 6.21
CA CYS A 544 12.22 25.89 5.68
C CYS A 544 13.52 25.87 6.51
N HIS A 545 13.56 25.04 7.60
CA HIS A 545 14.82 24.81 8.33
C HIS A 545 15.46 23.47 7.85
N GLY A 546 16.00 22.64 8.69
CA GLY A 546 16.84 21.45 8.40
C GLY A 546 16.55 20.69 7.10
N ALA A 547 15.29 20.27 6.85
CA ALA A 547 14.96 19.52 5.64
C ALA A 547 15.26 20.32 4.37
N THR A 548 14.91 21.61 4.36
CA THR A 548 15.22 22.49 3.21
C THR A 548 16.71 22.77 3.06
N THR A 549 17.48 22.83 4.17
CA THR A 549 18.94 22.94 4.04
C THR A 549 19.52 21.70 3.34
N VAL A 550 19.04 20.51 3.72
CA VAL A 550 19.43 19.25 3.04
C VAL A 550 19.01 19.30 1.58
N THR A 551 17.77 19.75 1.29
CA THR A 551 17.27 19.87 -0.09
C THR A 551 18.14 20.80 -0.93
N GLN A 552 18.53 21.95 -0.39
CA GLN A 552 19.43 22.91 -1.04
C GLN A 552 20.79 22.26 -1.36
N PHE A 553 21.41 21.58 -0.38
CA PHE A 553 22.68 20.90 -0.59
C PHE A 553 22.56 19.77 -1.62
N VAL A 554 21.44 19.02 -1.62
CA VAL A 554 21.17 17.99 -2.66
C VAL A 554 21.10 18.66 -4.03
N SER A 555 20.41 19.79 -4.13
CA SER A 555 20.36 20.60 -5.36
C SER A 555 21.75 21.02 -5.84
N GLU A 556 22.58 21.52 -4.94
CA GLU A 556 23.96 21.91 -5.26
C GLU A 556 24.81 20.72 -5.73
N LEU A 557 24.63 19.54 -5.13
CA LEU A 557 25.35 18.30 -5.48
C LEU A 557 24.89 17.72 -6.81
N THR A 558 23.58 17.79 -7.11
CA THR A 558 22.98 17.08 -8.25
C THR A 558 22.68 17.97 -9.45
N GLY A 559 22.51 19.27 -9.22
CA GLY A 559 22.03 20.22 -10.24
C GLY A 559 20.53 20.20 -10.44
N ILE A 560 19.78 19.44 -9.63
CA ILE A 560 18.32 19.34 -9.72
C ILE A 560 17.70 20.57 -9.04
N PRO A 561 16.79 21.31 -9.72
CA PRO A 561 16.14 22.47 -9.09
C PRO A 561 15.31 22.07 -7.88
N PHE A 562 15.15 22.99 -6.94
CA PHE A 562 14.38 22.70 -5.71
C PHE A 562 13.37 23.79 -5.37
N SER A 563 12.38 23.39 -4.58
CA SER A 563 11.41 24.26 -3.91
C SER A 563 11.20 23.78 -2.48
N PHE A 564 10.46 24.55 -1.69
CA PHE A 564 10.12 24.10 -0.34
C PHE A 564 8.82 24.73 0.14
N THR A 565 8.16 24.05 1.11
CA THR A 565 7.01 24.57 1.84
C THR A 565 7.47 25.08 3.20
N ALA A 566 7.18 26.35 3.47
CA ALA A 566 7.51 27.06 4.71
C ALA A 566 6.28 27.12 5.61
N HIS A 567 6.46 26.73 6.88
CA HIS A 567 5.37 26.64 7.86
C HIS A 567 5.55 27.70 8.96
N ALA A 568 4.48 28.06 9.67
CA ALA A 568 4.49 29.13 10.67
C ALA A 568 5.66 28.98 11.65
N LYS A 569 5.82 27.81 12.27
CA LYS A 569 6.87 27.56 13.25
C LYS A 569 8.27 27.99 12.73
N ASP A 570 8.62 27.55 11.54
CA ASP A 570 9.99 27.77 11.02
C ASP A 570 10.16 29.11 10.31
N ILE A 571 9.07 29.83 10.05
CA ILE A 571 9.10 31.22 9.55
C ILE A 571 9.29 32.20 10.71
N TYR A 572 8.51 32.03 11.79
CA TYR A 572 8.47 32.99 12.89
C TYR A 572 9.59 32.78 13.93
N GLN A 573 10.05 31.54 14.15
CA GLN A 573 11.15 31.26 15.08
C GLN A 573 12.52 31.58 14.42
N LYS A 574 13.11 32.70 14.82
CA LYS A 574 14.36 33.23 14.23
C LYS A 574 15.55 32.27 14.40
N GLU A 575 15.58 31.49 15.48
CA GLU A 575 16.65 30.51 15.80
C GLU A 575 16.78 29.42 14.76
N LEU A 576 15.65 29.04 14.14
CA LEU A 576 15.60 27.98 13.12
C LEU A 576 16.21 28.42 11.78
N ASN A 577 16.13 29.72 11.48
CA ASN A 577 16.72 30.32 10.30
C ASN A 577 17.37 31.65 10.67
N PRO A 578 18.54 31.60 11.36
CA PRO A 578 19.20 32.83 11.84
C PRO A 578 19.70 33.75 10.71
N GLY A 579 19.66 35.03 10.97
CA GLY A 579 20.14 36.05 10.03
C GLY A 579 19.41 36.00 8.70
N ASP A 580 20.19 36.03 7.61
CA ASP A 580 19.69 36.02 6.24
C ASP A 580 19.48 34.60 5.64
N LEU A 581 19.60 33.52 6.45
CA LEU A 581 19.59 32.15 5.97
C LEU A 581 18.29 31.82 5.18
N LEU A 582 17.15 32.28 5.68
CA LEU A 582 15.86 32.06 5.00
C LEU A 582 15.83 32.77 3.64
N THR A 583 16.24 34.02 3.61
CA THR A 583 16.31 34.81 2.37
C THR A 583 17.23 34.14 1.32
N ARG A 584 18.37 33.60 1.75
CA ARG A 584 19.28 32.87 0.85
C ARG A 584 18.63 31.61 0.28
N LYS A 585 17.92 30.86 1.10
CA LYS A 585 17.17 29.67 0.64
C LYS A 585 16.09 30.05 -0.38
N MET A 586 15.35 31.12 -0.11
CA MET A 586 14.30 31.62 -1.01
C MET A 586 14.88 32.06 -2.36
N ARG A 587 16.03 32.76 -2.35
CA ARG A 587 16.71 33.15 -3.59
C ARG A 587 17.15 31.95 -4.44
N SER A 588 17.58 30.86 -3.77
CA SER A 588 18.07 29.65 -4.46
C SER A 588 16.97 28.76 -4.96
N ALA A 589 15.79 28.82 -4.36
CA ALA A 589 14.66 27.97 -4.71
C ALA A 589 13.98 28.44 -6.01
N ARG A 590 13.47 27.48 -6.77
CA ARG A 590 12.67 27.76 -7.97
C ARG A 590 11.36 28.46 -7.59
N PHE A 591 10.71 27.97 -6.52
CA PHE A 591 9.54 28.60 -5.91
C PHE A 591 9.48 28.19 -4.44
N VAL A 592 8.69 28.94 -3.67
CA VAL A 592 8.43 28.68 -2.25
C VAL A 592 6.92 28.61 -2.07
N VAL A 593 6.46 27.66 -1.26
CA VAL A 593 5.06 27.53 -0.88
C VAL A 593 4.93 27.92 0.58
N THR A 594 3.84 28.58 0.92
CA THR A 594 3.45 28.79 2.30
C THR A 594 1.95 28.49 2.44
N CYS A 595 1.55 28.14 3.66
CA CYS A 595 0.21 27.58 3.90
C CYS A 595 -0.82 28.62 4.35
N THR A 596 -0.43 29.91 4.44
CA THR A 596 -1.38 31.00 4.80
C THR A 596 -0.94 32.32 4.17
N GLY A 597 -1.91 33.21 3.98
CA GLY A 597 -1.64 34.59 3.55
C GLY A 597 -0.84 35.38 4.60
N ALA A 598 -1.11 35.15 5.87
CA ALA A 598 -0.36 35.74 6.99
C ALA A 598 1.13 35.37 6.91
N ASN A 599 1.44 34.09 6.62
CA ASN A 599 2.82 33.64 6.40
C ASN A 599 3.45 34.31 5.17
N HIS A 600 2.67 34.46 4.09
CA HIS A 600 3.14 35.13 2.86
C HIS A 600 3.53 36.56 3.16
N GLN A 601 2.65 37.29 3.85
CA GLN A 601 2.91 38.68 4.25
C GLN A 601 4.17 38.80 5.11
N HIS A 602 4.30 37.93 6.12
CA HIS A 602 5.49 37.93 7.01
C HIS A 602 6.77 37.61 6.22
N LEU A 603 6.72 36.68 5.27
CA LEU A 603 7.87 36.40 4.39
C LEU A 603 8.23 37.60 3.52
N HIS A 604 7.24 38.33 3.03
CA HIS A 604 7.45 39.55 2.26
C HIS A 604 8.14 40.65 3.10
N GLU A 605 7.62 40.85 4.31
CA GLU A 605 8.20 41.86 5.25
C GLU A 605 9.64 41.50 5.65
N ARG A 606 9.93 40.21 5.86
CA ARG A 606 11.23 39.73 6.31
C ARG A 606 12.27 39.61 5.18
N CYS A 607 11.87 39.27 3.97
CA CYS A 607 12.75 38.91 2.86
C CYS A 607 12.65 39.84 1.65
N GLY A 608 11.76 40.83 1.68
CA GLY A 608 11.59 41.85 0.66
C GLY A 608 10.98 41.36 -0.66
N GLU A 609 11.17 42.08 -1.75
CA GLU A 609 10.57 41.86 -3.07
C GLU A 609 10.80 40.45 -3.65
N ILE A 610 11.90 39.81 -3.28
CA ILE A 610 12.22 38.44 -3.72
C ILE A 610 11.12 37.45 -3.34
N ALA A 611 10.46 37.72 -2.23
CA ALA A 611 9.35 36.88 -1.76
C ALA A 611 8.12 36.96 -2.70
N THR A 612 7.89 38.15 -3.28
CA THR A 612 6.64 38.42 -4.00
C THR A 612 6.48 37.62 -5.29
N SER A 613 7.57 37.39 -6.03
CA SER A 613 7.54 36.71 -7.32
C SER A 613 7.61 35.19 -7.24
N ARG A 614 8.13 34.65 -6.13
CA ARG A 614 8.41 33.20 -5.98
C ARG A 614 7.59 32.49 -4.89
N VAL A 615 6.88 33.26 -4.05
CA VAL A 615 6.09 32.69 -2.96
C VAL A 615 4.63 32.51 -3.40
N HIS A 616 4.13 31.31 -3.19
CA HIS A 616 2.75 30.94 -3.51
C HIS A 616 2.04 30.51 -2.24
N THR A 617 0.90 31.11 -1.96
CA THR A 617 0.03 30.66 -0.85
C THR A 617 -0.80 29.48 -1.32
N ILE A 618 -0.58 28.31 -0.71
CA ILE A 618 -1.32 27.09 -0.98
C ILE A 618 -1.73 26.49 0.36
N TYR A 619 -3.02 26.58 0.69
CA TYR A 619 -3.54 26.03 1.95
C TYR A 619 -3.36 24.51 2.02
N HIS A 620 -3.08 24.00 3.20
CA HIS A 620 -3.11 22.56 3.44
C HIS A 620 -4.54 22.06 3.24
N GLY A 621 -4.72 21.24 2.23
CA GLY A 621 -6.03 20.71 1.93
C GLY A 621 -6.41 19.53 2.81
N LEU A 622 -7.72 19.36 2.98
CA LEU A 622 -8.32 18.26 3.72
C LEU A 622 -9.11 17.37 2.76
N ASP A 623 -9.05 16.05 2.94
CA ASP A 623 -9.95 15.13 2.23
C ASP A 623 -11.33 15.19 2.91
N VAL A 624 -12.18 16.03 2.38
CA VAL A 624 -13.53 16.30 2.95
C VAL A 624 -14.39 15.04 2.99
N SER A 625 -14.15 14.07 2.12
CA SER A 625 -14.96 12.83 2.06
C SER A 625 -14.82 11.96 3.33
N ARG A 626 -13.73 12.13 4.08
CA ARG A 626 -13.49 11.40 5.33
C ARG A 626 -14.26 11.96 6.52
N PHE A 627 -14.78 13.19 6.40
CA PHE A 627 -15.44 13.92 7.49
C PHE A 627 -16.91 14.13 7.16
N LYS A 628 -17.74 13.21 7.61
CA LYS A 628 -19.20 13.27 7.37
C LYS A 628 -19.87 14.13 8.44
N PRO A 629 -20.83 14.97 8.07
CA PRO A 629 -21.60 15.71 9.05
C PRO A 629 -22.35 14.74 9.97
N ARG A 630 -22.61 15.18 11.15
CA ARG A 630 -23.47 14.47 12.09
C ARG A 630 -24.88 14.32 11.51
N PRO A 631 -25.46 13.11 11.47
CA PRO A 631 -26.89 13.00 11.14
C PRO A 631 -27.69 13.52 12.34
N ASP A 632 -28.62 14.45 12.11
CA ASP A 632 -29.55 15.04 13.11
C ASP A 632 -28.94 15.47 14.46
N ALA A 633 -28.55 16.74 14.53
CA ALA A 633 -28.02 17.41 15.72
C ALA A 633 -29.09 17.81 16.77
N ALA A 634 -30.34 17.36 16.64
CA ALA A 634 -31.44 17.88 17.41
C ALA A 634 -31.67 17.24 18.79
N ASN A 635 -31.10 16.08 19.07
CA ASN A 635 -31.44 15.32 20.31
C ASN A 635 -30.19 14.82 21.05
N ASP A 636 -29.37 15.77 21.57
CA ASP A 636 -28.33 15.36 22.52
C ASP A 636 -28.83 15.64 23.95
N ASP A 637 -28.88 14.60 24.74
CA ASP A 637 -29.16 14.70 26.15
C ASP A 637 -28.04 15.45 26.93
N LEU A 638 -26.86 15.61 26.28
CA LEU A 638 -25.69 16.26 26.93
C LEU A 638 -24.82 16.99 25.86
N PHE A 639 -24.56 18.26 26.10
CA PHE A 639 -23.77 19.12 25.24
C PHE A 639 -22.28 18.72 25.30
N ARG A 640 -21.65 18.45 24.12
CA ARG A 640 -20.28 17.99 24.06
C ARG A 640 -19.38 19.04 23.40
N ILE A 641 -18.46 19.60 24.18
CA ILE A 641 -17.41 20.49 23.70
C ILE A 641 -16.22 19.61 23.34
N LEU A 642 -15.65 19.78 22.14
CA LEU A 642 -14.46 19.07 21.72
C LEU A 642 -13.32 20.05 21.45
N SER A 643 -12.13 19.70 21.90
CA SER A 643 -10.90 20.36 21.50
C SER A 643 -9.88 19.28 21.13
N VAL A 644 -9.04 19.54 20.10
CA VAL A 644 -8.09 18.56 19.63
C VAL A 644 -6.71 19.19 19.44
N GLY A 645 -5.69 18.57 20.04
CA GLY A 645 -4.33 19.04 19.85
C GLY A 645 -3.36 18.51 20.89
N ARG A 646 -2.08 18.57 20.61
CA ARG A 646 -1.04 18.24 21.58
C ARG A 646 -1.13 19.23 22.77
N HIS A 647 -0.90 18.76 23.98
CA HIS A 647 -0.99 19.55 25.20
C HIS A 647 0.21 20.51 25.32
N VAL A 648 0.12 21.63 24.59
CA VAL A 648 1.14 22.71 24.57
C VAL A 648 0.46 24.08 24.67
N ASP A 649 1.13 25.05 25.24
CA ASP A 649 0.54 26.36 25.65
C ASP A 649 -0.08 27.12 24.48
N LYS A 650 0.45 27.05 23.28
CA LYS A 650 -0.09 27.75 22.11
C LYS A 650 -1.48 27.28 21.70
N LYS A 651 -1.98 26.15 22.23
CA LYS A 651 -3.32 25.64 21.96
C LYS A 651 -4.40 26.27 22.84
N GLY A 652 -3.98 26.93 23.93
CA GLY A 652 -4.90 27.68 24.84
C GLY A 652 -5.82 26.79 25.67
N PHE A 653 -5.44 25.53 25.92
CA PHE A 653 -6.29 24.62 26.71
C PHE A 653 -6.52 25.11 28.15
N ASN A 654 -5.57 25.85 28.71
CA ASN A 654 -5.74 26.51 30.02
C ASN A 654 -6.93 27.48 29.99
N THR A 655 -7.04 28.31 28.95
CA THR A 655 -8.16 29.24 28.75
C THR A 655 -9.48 28.47 28.57
N LEU A 656 -9.46 27.34 27.87
CA LEU A 656 -10.65 26.51 27.69
C LEU A 656 -11.11 25.90 29.03
N ILE A 657 -10.19 25.45 29.88
CA ILE A 657 -10.52 24.90 31.20
C ILE A 657 -11.13 26.00 32.11
N GLU A 658 -10.55 27.22 32.09
CA GLU A 658 -11.09 28.37 32.81
C GLU A 658 -12.51 28.72 32.33
N ALA A 659 -12.75 28.66 31.00
CA ALA A 659 -14.08 28.85 30.44
C ALA A 659 -15.07 27.77 30.93
N CYS A 660 -14.62 26.54 31.06
CA CYS A 660 -15.43 25.44 31.62
C CYS A 660 -15.78 25.67 33.09
N GLU A 661 -14.87 26.26 33.89
CA GLU A 661 -15.15 26.64 35.28
C GLU A 661 -16.30 27.67 35.31
N LEU A 662 -16.23 28.67 34.44
CA LEU A 662 -17.27 29.73 34.37
C LEU A 662 -18.61 29.13 33.91
N LEU A 663 -18.63 28.25 32.93
CA LEU A 663 -19.84 27.58 32.45
C LEU A 663 -20.48 26.74 33.58
N LYS A 664 -19.67 25.99 34.31
CA LYS A 664 -20.13 25.21 35.48
C LYS A 664 -20.73 26.09 36.56
N SER A 665 -20.08 27.21 36.86
CA SER A 665 -20.57 28.14 37.89
C SER A 665 -21.93 28.78 37.48
N ARG A 666 -22.24 28.84 36.20
CA ARG A 666 -23.51 29.32 35.65
C ARG A 666 -24.57 28.19 35.55
N GLY A 667 -24.24 26.98 35.98
CA GLY A 667 -25.18 25.85 36.01
C GLY A 667 -25.32 25.16 34.64
N ALA A 668 -24.42 25.35 33.72
CA ALA A 668 -24.47 24.69 32.40
C ALA A 668 -24.14 23.18 32.53
N GLU A 669 -24.87 22.33 31.78
CA GLU A 669 -24.63 20.90 31.73
C GLU A 669 -23.91 20.55 30.42
N PHE A 670 -22.68 20.06 30.52
CA PHE A 670 -21.83 19.74 29.36
C PHE A 670 -20.67 18.80 29.76
N ILE A 671 -20.03 18.24 28.73
CA ILE A 671 -18.74 17.54 28.85
C ILE A 671 -17.76 18.24 27.88
N CYS A 672 -16.49 18.33 28.28
CA CYS A 672 -15.42 18.87 27.45
C CYS A 672 -14.33 17.81 27.27
N ASP A 673 -14.15 17.31 26.03
CA ASP A 673 -13.11 16.35 25.66
C ASP A 673 -11.95 17.09 25.01
N ILE A 674 -10.75 17.02 25.60
CA ILE A 674 -9.50 17.52 25.03
C ILE A 674 -8.70 16.31 24.56
N VAL A 675 -8.73 16.05 23.25
CA VAL A 675 -8.14 14.85 22.64
C VAL A 675 -6.75 15.16 22.08
N GLY A 676 -5.72 14.50 22.58
CA GLY A 676 -4.39 14.76 22.06
C GLY A 676 -3.24 14.07 22.75
N GLU A 677 -2.05 14.29 22.18
CA GLU A 677 -0.80 13.75 22.69
C GLU A 677 -0.36 14.57 23.92
N GLU A 678 0.11 13.88 24.95
CA GLU A 678 0.69 14.53 26.10
C GLU A 678 1.88 15.42 25.68
N GLY A 679 2.01 16.56 26.32
CA GLY A 679 3.05 17.54 26.06
C GLY A 679 3.48 18.26 27.32
N GLU A 680 4.21 19.33 27.17
CA GLU A 680 4.78 20.11 28.26
C GLU A 680 3.72 20.70 29.21
N ALA A 681 2.53 20.99 28.71
CA ALA A 681 1.43 21.58 29.51
C ALA A 681 0.59 20.52 30.23
N THR A 682 0.74 19.20 29.94
CA THR A 682 -0.18 18.17 30.45
C THR A 682 -0.36 18.19 31.96
N SER A 683 0.76 18.29 32.70
CA SER A 683 0.72 18.29 34.19
C SER A 683 -0.02 19.51 34.75
N ALA A 684 0.21 20.69 34.16
CA ALA A 684 -0.46 21.93 34.53
C ALA A 684 -1.96 21.85 34.25
N LEU A 685 -2.36 21.30 33.09
CA LEU A 685 -3.78 21.15 32.73
C LEU A 685 -4.50 20.19 33.70
N LYS A 686 -3.86 19.07 34.05
CA LYS A 686 -4.44 18.14 35.07
C LYS A 686 -4.65 18.83 36.42
N ALA A 687 -3.66 19.59 36.89
CA ALA A 687 -3.75 20.33 38.14
C ALA A 687 -4.86 21.39 38.10
N GLN A 688 -5.01 22.08 36.97
CA GLN A 688 -6.05 23.10 36.75
C GLN A 688 -7.46 22.47 36.80
N ILE A 689 -7.66 21.34 36.12
CA ILE A 689 -8.93 20.58 36.10
C ILE A 689 -9.33 20.21 37.54
N SER A 690 -8.41 19.62 38.31
CA SER A 690 -8.70 19.20 39.70
C SER A 690 -8.95 20.39 40.63
N LYS A 691 -8.19 21.48 40.48
CA LYS A 691 -8.37 22.69 41.28
C LYS A 691 -9.74 23.33 41.01
N GLY A 692 -10.21 23.32 39.78
CA GLY A 692 -11.54 23.81 39.37
C GLY A 692 -12.69 22.84 39.68
N GLY A 693 -12.38 21.64 40.21
CA GLY A 693 -13.37 20.61 40.49
C GLY A 693 -14.04 20.08 39.21
N LEU A 694 -13.32 20.05 38.11
CA LEU A 694 -13.84 19.71 36.76
C LEU A 694 -13.59 18.26 36.37
N ASP A 695 -13.13 17.39 37.27
CA ASP A 695 -12.70 16.02 36.97
C ASP A 695 -13.74 15.16 36.24
N GLU A 696 -15.04 15.41 36.52
CA GLU A 696 -16.15 14.69 35.85
C GLU A 696 -16.63 15.37 34.55
N ILE A 697 -16.19 16.59 34.29
CA ILE A 697 -16.65 17.42 33.15
C ILE A 697 -15.60 17.52 32.05
N VAL A 698 -14.32 17.78 32.41
CA VAL A 698 -13.22 17.99 31.46
C VAL A 698 -12.31 16.78 31.45
N ARG A 699 -12.19 16.16 30.30
CA ARG A 699 -11.40 14.91 30.11
C ARG A 699 -10.24 15.11 29.15
N LEU A 700 -9.01 14.80 29.61
CA LEU A 700 -7.84 14.73 28.74
C LEU A 700 -7.79 13.33 28.13
N CYS A 701 -8.10 13.23 26.86
CA CYS A 701 -8.23 11.97 26.12
C CYS A 701 -6.98 11.66 25.27
N PRO A 702 -6.56 10.39 25.17
CA PRO A 702 -5.38 10.04 24.38
C PRO A 702 -5.58 10.33 22.89
N PRO A 703 -4.47 10.47 22.11
CA PRO A 703 -4.58 10.71 20.69
C PRO A 703 -5.29 9.55 19.98
N ALA A 704 -6.09 9.87 18.96
CA ALA A 704 -6.89 8.90 18.22
C ALA A 704 -6.46 8.86 16.74
N PRO A 705 -6.48 7.66 16.10
CA PRO A 705 -6.31 7.59 14.64
C PRO A 705 -7.38 8.41 13.93
N GLN A 706 -7.05 8.91 12.72
CA GLN A 706 -7.91 9.85 11.99
C GLN A 706 -9.35 9.32 11.78
N ALA A 707 -9.50 8.03 11.50
CA ALA A 707 -10.84 7.44 11.32
C ALA A 707 -11.69 7.50 12.59
N LYS A 708 -11.07 7.26 13.77
CA LYS A 708 -11.75 7.36 15.07
C LYS A 708 -12.02 8.83 15.42
N LEU A 709 -11.07 9.71 15.10
CA LEU A 709 -11.21 11.15 15.35
C LEU A 709 -12.38 11.75 14.54
N ALA A 710 -12.58 11.28 13.29
CA ALA A 710 -13.72 11.70 12.47
C ALA A 710 -15.07 11.36 13.15
N ALA A 711 -15.14 10.19 13.79
CA ALA A 711 -16.34 9.80 14.56
C ALA A 711 -16.52 10.68 15.81
N ILE A 712 -15.42 11.03 16.48
CA ILE A 712 -15.43 11.93 17.67
C ILE A 712 -15.97 13.32 17.25
N TYR A 713 -15.46 13.89 16.15
CA TYR A 713 -15.99 15.16 15.61
C TYR A 713 -17.50 15.03 15.36
N ALA A 714 -17.94 13.96 14.71
CA ALA A 714 -19.35 13.77 14.34
C ALA A 714 -20.28 13.59 15.58
N SER A 715 -19.74 13.18 16.73
CA SER A 715 -20.50 13.00 17.98
C SER A 715 -20.44 14.22 18.92
N SER A 716 -19.76 15.29 18.50
CA SER A 716 -19.59 16.51 19.31
C SER A 716 -20.61 17.58 18.92
N SER A 717 -20.89 18.50 19.84
CA SER A 717 -21.85 19.59 19.66
C SER A 717 -21.17 20.90 19.21
N LEU A 718 -19.90 21.08 19.61
CA LEU A 718 -19.13 22.30 19.37
C LEU A 718 -17.64 21.98 19.38
N PHE A 719 -16.86 22.69 18.59
CA PHE A 719 -15.39 22.64 18.60
C PHE A 719 -14.83 23.97 19.13
N ALA A 720 -14.03 23.92 20.19
CA ALA A 720 -13.41 25.11 20.78
C ALA A 720 -11.89 24.96 20.76
N LEU A 721 -11.17 25.92 20.19
CA LEU A 721 -9.70 25.91 20.17
C LEU A 721 -9.18 27.35 20.28
N PRO A 722 -9.02 27.88 21.52
CA PRO A 722 -8.60 29.27 21.75
C PRO A 722 -7.07 29.42 21.68
N CYS A 723 -6.51 29.30 20.52
CA CYS A 723 -5.08 29.36 20.25
C CYS A 723 -4.42 30.66 20.71
N ASN A 724 -3.16 30.57 21.14
CA ASN A 724 -2.33 31.69 21.60
C ASN A 724 -1.08 31.85 20.74
N VAL A 725 -0.49 33.06 20.76
CA VAL A 725 0.86 33.33 20.24
C VAL A 725 1.78 33.42 21.45
N LEU A 726 2.83 32.58 21.47
CA LEU A 726 3.77 32.55 22.61
C LEU A 726 4.82 33.67 22.46
N GLU A 727 5.43 34.06 23.61
CA GLU A 727 6.47 35.11 23.67
C GLU A 727 7.63 34.87 22.67
N ASN A 728 8.02 33.60 22.46
CA ASN A 728 9.07 33.21 21.52
C ASN A 728 8.59 33.23 20.06
N GLY A 729 7.35 33.65 19.79
CA GLY A 729 6.76 33.74 18.47
C GLY A 729 6.14 32.43 17.97
N ASP A 730 6.22 31.33 18.73
CA ASP A 730 5.62 30.05 18.29
C ASP A 730 4.08 30.18 18.25
N ARG A 731 3.51 29.77 17.16
CA ARG A 731 2.07 29.85 16.88
C ARG A 731 1.66 28.82 15.84
N ASP A 732 0.41 28.54 15.75
CA ASP A 732 -0.12 27.78 14.63
C ASP A 732 -0.41 28.73 13.44
N GLY A 733 -0.33 28.21 12.24
CA GLY A 733 -0.85 28.91 11.05
C GLY A 733 -2.37 28.75 11.00
N ILE A 734 -2.86 27.77 10.27
CA ILE A 734 -4.23 27.26 10.36
C ILE A 734 -4.13 25.87 10.99
N PRO A 735 -4.67 25.66 12.19
CA PRO A 735 -4.66 24.32 12.78
C PRO A 735 -5.47 23.33 11.93
N ASN A 736 -4.88 22.22 11.53
CA ASN A 736 -5.58 21.18 10.72
C ASN A 736 -6.88 20.71 11.40
N VAL A 737 -6.82 20.56 12.72
CA VAL A 737 -7.96 20.10 13.54
C VAL A 737 -9.17 21.07 13.44
N LEU A 738 -8.90 22.36 13.19
CA LEU A 738 -9.94 23.34 12.95
C LEU A 738 -10.65 23.05 11.62
N ALA A 739 -9.87 22.79 10.55
CA ALA A 739 -10.43 22.41 9.25
C ALA A 739 -11.20 21.08 9.31
N GLU A 740 -10.71 20.12 10.11
CA GLU A 740 -11.37 18.82 10.33
C GLU A 740 -12.73 19.00 11.03
N ALA A 741 -12.78 19.81 12.07
CA ALA A 741 -14.01 20.14 12.79
C ALA A 741 -15.03 20.85 11.85
N MET A 742 -14.57 21.84 11.11
CA MET A 742 -15.39 22.57 10.14
C MET A 742 -15.93 21.60 9.06
N ALA A 743 -15.12 20.65 8.60
CA ALA A 743 -15.52 19.66 7.59
C ALA A 743 -16.66 18.75 8.09
N THR A 744 -16.80 18.55 9.41
CA THR A 744 -17.89 17.77 10.00
C THR A 744 -19.12 18.65 10.34
N ALA A 745 -19.11 19.92 9.90
CA ALA A 745 -20.17 20.89 10.18
C ALA A 745 -20.30 21.23 11.66
N LEU A 746 -19.23 21.14 12.44
CA LEU A 746 -19.22 21.62 13.83
C LEU A 746 -19.12 23.15 13.84
N PRO A 747 -19.90 23.84 14.67
CA PRO A 747 -19.68 25.26 14.94
C PRO A 747 -18.37 25.44 15.67
N ILE A 748 -17.66 26.53 15.38
CA ILE A 748 -16.30 26.76 15.85
C ILE A 748 -16.29 27.97 16.78
N VAL A 749 -15.57 27.86 17.92
CA VAL A 749 -15.16 29.01 18.75
C VAL A 749 -13.62 28.99 18.79
N THR A 750 -12.99 30.09 18.38
CA THR A 750 -11.53 30.15 18.28
C THR A 750 -11.04 31.61 18.41
N THR A 751 -9.75 31.85 18.18
CA THR A 751 -9.13 33.19 18.33
C THR A 751 -8.68 33.73 16.96
N PRO A 752 -8.68 35.04 16.73
CA PRO A 752 -8.33 35.63 15.42
C PRO A 752 -6.81 35.82 15.25
N ILE A 753 -6.02 34.76 15.45
CA ILE A 753 -4.58 34.83 15.35
C ILE A 753 -4.05 34.15 14.07
N SER A 754 -2.92 34.64 13.60
CA SER A 754 -2.17 34.02 12.47
C SER A 754 -3.05 33.84 11.22
N GLY A 755 -3.16 32.64 10.72
CA GLY A 755 -3.97 32.30 9.54
C GLY A 755 -5.41 31.90 9.86
N ILE A 756 -5.82 31.89 11.14
CA ILE A 756 -7.18 31.48 11.52
C ILE A 756 -8.27 32.37 10.85
N PRO A 757 -8.09 33.72 10.75
CA PRO A 757 -9.06 34.53 10.02
C PRO A 757 -9.20 34.26 8.53
N GLU A 758 -8.32 33.43 7.95
CA GLU A 758 -8.42 33.03 6.53
C GLU A 758 -9.41 31.86 6.36
N ILE A 759 -9.69 31.11 7.41
CA ILE A 759 -10.60 29.97 7.40
C ILE A 759 -11.88 30.22 8.19
N VAL A 760 -11.81 31.00 9.31
CA VAL A 760 -12.94 31.33 10.15
C VAL A 760 -13.27 32.81 9.93
N GLU A 761 -14.56 33.11 9.76
CA GLU A 761 -15.10 34.46 9.67
C GLU A 761 -16.16 34.61 10.78
N HIS A 762 -15.99 35.65 11.63
CA HIS A 762 -16.81 35.86 12.82
C HIS A 762 -18.30 35.96 12.47
N ASP A 763 -19.12 35.20 13.15
CA ASP A 763 -20.58 35.06 12.99
C ASP A 763 -21.06 34.63 11.59
N VAL A 764 -20.14 34.23 10.72
CA VAL A 764 -20.47 33.62 9.42
C VAL A 764 -20.32 32.10 9.50
N ASN A 765 -19.12 31.63 9.88
CA ASN A 765 -18.83 30.20 9.97
C ASN A 765 -18.14 29.80 11.29
N GLY A 766 -18.08 30.73 12.28
CA GLY A 766 -17.51 30.48 13.61
C GLY A 766 -17.59 31.75 14.45
N LEU A 767 -17.16 31.70 15.70
CA LEU A 767 -17.09 32.86 16.60
C LEU A 767 -15.63 33.08 17.01
N PHE A 768 -15.21 34.34 17.06
CA PHE A 768 -13.90 34.75 17.59
C PHE A 768 -14.04 35.29 19.00
N VAL A 769 -13.05 34.92 19.79
CA VAL A 769 -12.79 35.50 21.12
C VAL A 769 -11.34 35.95 21.21
N GLU A 770 -11.00 36.89 22.06
CA GLU A 770 -9.60 37.35 22.19
C GLU A 770 -8.76 36.25 22.88
N PRO A 771 -7.47 36.11 22.44
CA PRO A 771 -6.58 35.13 23.09
C PRO A 771 -6.49 35.36 24.62
N GLY A 772 -6.64 34.29 25.38
CA GLY A 772 -6.57 34.32 26.85
C GLY A 772 -7.84 34.77 27.55
N ASP A 773 -8.89 35.19 26.82
CA ASP A 773 -10.14 35.65 27.40
C ASP A 773 -11.08 34.47 27.66
N ALA A 774 -11.00 33.90 28.86
CA ALA A 774 -11.83 32.79 29.29
C ALA A 774 -13.31 33.18 29.45
N ALA A 775 -13.58 34.45 29.86
CA ALA A 775 -14.95 34.94 30.02
C ALA A 775 -15.69 35.05 28.68
N ALA A 776 -15.04 35.67 27.68
CA ALA A 776 -15.59 35.75 26.32
C ALA A 776 -15.75 34.36 25.69
N LEU A 777 -14.83 33.44 25.96
CA LEU A 777 -14.90 32.05 25.48
C LEU A 777 -16.13 31.35 26.10
N ALA A 778 -16.34 31.50 27.42
CA ALA A 778 -17.51 30.94 28.10
C ALA A 778 -18.82 31.52 27.52
N ASP A 779 -18.87 32.84 27.33
CA ASP A 779 -20.04 33.53 26.75
C ASP A 779 -20.36 32.99 25.32
N ALA A 780 -19.33 32.81 24.47
CA ALA A 780 -19.51 32.31 23.11
C ALA A 780 -20.01 30.85 23.12
N ILE A 781 -19.50 30.02 24.03
CA ILE A 781 -19.94 28.63 24.17
C ILE A 781 -21.40 28.61 24.69
N ASP A 782 -21.72 29.37 25.74
CA ASP A 782 -23.08 29.43 26.30
C ASP A 782 -24.10 29.90 25.26
N LEU A 783 -23.76 30.92 24.48
CA LEU A 783 -24.59 31.39 23.36
C LEU A 783 -24.91 30.22 22.40
N LEU A 784 -23.92 29.44 22.02
CA LEU A 784 -24.10 28.31 21.08
C LEU A 784 -24.78 27.09 21.75
N MET A 785 -24.70 26.97 23.07
CA MET A 785 -25.48 25.96 23.82
C MET A 785 -26.98 26.25 23.71
N ARG A 786 -27.35 27.50 23.86
CA ARG A 786 -28.77 27.97 23.91
C ARG A 786 -29.38 28.20 22.52
N ASP A 787 -28.58 28.66 21.56
CA ASP A 787 -29.06 29.00 20.19
C ASP A 787 -28.77 27.90 19.18
N HIS A 788 -29.69 26.94 19.09
CA HIS A 788 -29.60 25.80 18.16
C HIS A 788 -29.55 26.25 16.70
N ALA A 789 -30.35 27.26 16.33
CA ALA A 789 -30.44 27.76 14.93
C ALA A 789 -29.09 28.36 14.51
N ARG A 790 -28.50 29.21 15.36
CA ARG A 790 -27.20 29.83 15.10
C ARG A 790 -26.10 28.73 15.03
N ARG A 791 -26.13 27.79 15.97
CA ARG A 791 -25.18 26.63 15.99
C ARG A 791 -25.22 25.87 14.67
N ALA A 792 -26.41 25.51 14.19
CA ALA A 792 -26.59 24.77 12.93
C ALA A 792 -26.13 25.59 11.72
N ARG A 793 -26.49 26.89 11.68
CA ARG A 793 -26.09 27.80 10.61
C ARG A 793 -24.57 27.92 10.51
N LEU A 794 -23.90 28.21 11.63
CA LEU A 794 -22.43 28.35 11.67
C LEU A 794 -21.74 27.07 11.23
N GLY A 795 -22.22 25.91 11.67
CA GLY A 795 -21.66 24.61 11.29
C GLY A 795 -21.80 24.33 9.79
N ALA A 796 -22.96 24.61 9.21
CA ALA A 796 -23.22 24.44 7.78
C ALA A 796 -22.28 25.32 6.94
N GLU A 797 -22.11 26.59 7.30
CA GLU A 797 -21.23 27.53 6.60
C GLU A 797 -19.74 27.17 6.82
N ALA A 798 -19.39 26.66 8.00
CA ALA A 798 -18.04 26.12 8.25
C ALA A 798 -17.70 25.01 7.24
N ARG A 799 -18.59 24.03 7.09
CA ARG A 799 -18.41 22.94 6.11
C ARG A 799 -18.35 23.46 4.67
N ARG A 800 -19.20 24.41 4.33
CA ARG A 800 -19.22 25.03 3.00
C ARG A 800 -17.87 25.67 2.69
N THR A 801 -17.29 26.41 3.64
CA THR A 801 -15.99 27.06 3.51
C THR A 801 -14.89 26.03 3.20
N ILE A 802 -14.87 24.91 3.95
CA ILE A 802 -13.88 23.85 3.75
C ILE A 802 -14.02 23.24 2.33
N ARG A 803 -15.24 22.94 1.90
CA ARG A 803 -15.48 22.34 0.59
C ARG A 803 -15.05 23.25 -0.57
N LEU A 804 -15.19 24.56 -0.40
CA LEU A 804 -14.89 25.54 -1.46
C LEU A 804 -13.41 25.96 -1.49
N LYS A 805 -12.75 26.08 -0.33
CA LYS A 805 -11.41 26.70 -0.25
C LYS A 805 -10.31 25.73 0.21
N PHE A 806 -10.68 24.67 0.93
CA PHE A 806 -9.69 23.82 1.62
C PHE A 806 -9.79 22.34 1.24
N ASP A 807 -10.54 21.99 0.18
CA ASP A 807 -10.54 20.63 -0.35
C ASP A 807 -9.15 20.31 -0.91
N SER A 808 -8.56 19.19 -0.46
CA SER A 808 -7.20 18.79 -0.82
C SER A 808 -6.99 18.64 -2.33
N ARG A 809 -8.03 18.22 -3.06
CA ARG A 809 -7.94 18.06 -4.51
C ARG A 809 -7.80 19.42 -5.21
N GLN A 810 -8.44 20.45 -4.67
CA GLN A 810 -8.36 21.81 -5.22
C GLN A 810 -7.02 22.48 -4.86
N THR A 811 -6.66 22.43 -3.58
CA THR A 811 -5.45 23.10 -3.10
C THR A 811 -4.18 22.48 -3.73
N THR A 812 -4.14 21.15 -3.84
CA THR A 812 -2.97 20.45 -4.38
C THR A 812 -2.80 20.64 -5.90
N ARG A 813 -3.88 20.96 -6.65
CA ARG A 813 -3.80 21.24 -8.10
C ARG A 813 -2.80 22.37 -8.40
N ARG A 814 -2.78 23.42 -7.60
CA ARG A 814 -1.85 24.54 -7.81
C ARG A 814 -0.40 24.09 -7.60
N LEU A 815 -0.15 23.27 -6.59
CA LEU A 815 1.16 22.69 -6.35
C LEU A 815 1.57 21.75 -7.49
N HIS A 816 0.65 20.94 -8.00
CA HIS A 816 0.86 20.07 -9.16
C HIS A 816 1.29 20.90 -10.38
N GLN A 817 0.62 22.02 -10.63
CA GLN A 817 0.97 22.94 -11.72
C GLN A 817 2.41 23.45 -11.57
N LEU A 818 2.76 23.93 -10.37
CA LEU A 818 4.12 24.45 -10.10
C LEU A 818 5.21 23.39 -10.34
N PHE A 819 4.95 22.13 -10.06
CA PHE A 819 5.90 21.04 -10.32
C PHE A 819 6.00 20.70 -11.82
N THR A 820 4.90 20.86 -12.57
CA THR A 820 4.80 20.43 -13.97
C THR A 820 5.05 21.56 -14.98
N GLU A 821 4.95 22.82 -14.57
CA GLU A 821 5.28 23.97 -15.40
C GLU A 821 6.76 23.86 -15.83
N ARG A 822 7.00 23.75 -17.12
CA ARG A 822 8.34 23.84 -17.67
C ARG A 822 8.83 25.28 -17.54
N ASP A 823 10.10 25.48 -17.27
CA ASP A 823 10.71 26.79 -17.32
C ASP A 823 10.54 27.35 -18.75
N ARG A 824 9.54 28.18 -18.96
CA ARG A 824 9.36 28.90 -20.23
C ARG A 824 10.56 29.82 -20.49
N ALA A 825 11.24 30.25 -19.44
CA ALA A 825 12.42 31.14 -19.52
C ALA A 825 13.69 30.46 -20.04
N ALA A 826 13.71 29.13 -20.24
CA ALA A 826 14.87 28.43 -20.82
C ALA A 826 14.69 28.16 -22.34
N ALA A 827 13.54 28.54 -22.91
CA ALA A 827 13.22 28.29 -24.31
C ALA A 827 13.20 29.59 -25.17
N GLU A 828 13.41 30.75 -24.54
CA GLU A 828 13.66 32.05 -25.18
C GLU A 828 15.17 32.41 -25.00
#